data_83646eb0937bc5525e3e65bae0dd95f2
#
_entry.id   83646eb0937bc5525e3e65bae0dd95f2
#
_cell.length_a   1.000
_cell.length_b   1.000
_cell.length_c   1.000
_cell.angle_alpha   90.00
_cell.angle_beta   90.00
_cell.angle_gamma   90.00
#
_symmetry.space_group_name_H-M   'P 1'
#
loop_
_entity.id
_entity.type
_entity.pdbx_description
1 polymer ?
#
loop_
_entity_poly.entity_id
_entity_poly.type
_entity_poly.pdbx_seq_one_letter_code
_entity_poly.pdbx_strand_id
1 'polypeptide(L)'
;MAVTAYLVGAGLTGSSAQEPSTRPQERPNGNPATDTKTKPELPFQIQFLETRIRFEVNGDSRKEVHTLVKINNVLGARQFARISFDYNRSFQQVEIPLVRISHANGGTSELLPSAVTDAPNPAVEQFPAYQDVRVKSVRILGLQEGDTIEYRVITTTAKHPLAPDFWLEHSFDRSGQVAEEHYDLDLPASRQVHMYISPSTPPAKNDELGERDSARVLYRWELSANTSKDSGTAAEKTEPDVVLTTYSSWDQFETCIGARLIPSREAVDESAPKARDIVQREEPSEKWIPMLYAFVSQKIKTVDLPLGATGFRTRPPGEILSSGYATPEDKFELFAALVKNCCWVNAGLVHSAESIALGGMARPTVFDHLLATAGNFSPGVWMDLNLEVAPFGVIPSQFRGKEALLVEPGSNEIWRQVPKESSVIGSQQVTVDAELTDQGKLTAKVKYTMRGDNELLLRVAFHQAPKGKWKDVANLLALSDGFRGQVTSVDASDPMATNDPFTVEYELTQPRFVDWAKKPVRIPALLPQIGLPDPPAKAGPGETAPKIELGTPLEVQTSLTLHLPPGIVVQTPAGTTVTRDYATFSSKYSATQNTVTASRHINFLKREIPGDRAIDYNAFLRSVQNDQSQFFTLVPPAEADAKQ
;
A
#
# COMPACT_ATOMS: atom_id res chain seq x y z
N MET A 1 14.96 -2.51 4.37
CA MET A 1 13.92 -1.76 3.63
C MET A 1 13.54 -2.36 2.28
N ALA A 2 14.44 -2.88 1.44
CA ALA A 2 14.08 -3.45 0.13
C ALA A 2 13.14 -4.67 0.15
N VAL A 3 13.08 -5.44 1.23
CA VAL A 3 12.16 -6.60 1.37
C VAL A 3 10.73 -6.19 1.66
N THR A 4 10.57 -5.02 2.24
CA THR A 4 9.30 -4.47 2.69
C THR A 4 8.37 -4.11 1.54
N ALA A 5 8.91 -3.59 0.44
CA ALA A 5 8.13 -3.21 -0.73
C ALA A 5 7.49 -4.41 -1.46
N TYR A 6 8.09 -5.61 -1.38
CA TYR A 6 7.58 -6.81 -2.05
C TYR A 6 6.44 -7.50 -1.29
N LEU A 7 6.43 -7.40 0.05
CA LEU A 7 5.39 -8.02 0.88
C LEU A 7 4.13 -7.14 1.02
N VAL A 8 4.27 -5.82 0.94
CA VAL A 8 3.16 -4.87 1.06
C VAL A 8 2.47 -4.61 -0.29
N GLY A 9 3.19 -4.71 -1.41
CA GLY A 9 2.60 -4.53 -2.75
C GLY A 9 1.62 -5.63 -3.18
N ALA A 10 1.58 -6.76 -2.49
CA ALA A 10 0.65 -7.87 -2.79
C ALA A 10 -0.66 -7.85 -1.99
N GLY A 11 -0.80 -6.94 -1.02
CA GLY A 11 -1.92 -6.93 -0.07
C GLY A 11 -2.86 -5.73 -0.13
N LEU A 12 -2.53 -4.67 -0.87
CA LEU A 12 -3.30 -3.42 -0.86
C LEU A 12 -4.00 -3.06 -2.18
N THR A 13 -3.87 -3.89 -3.20
CA THR A 13 -4.72 -3.77 -4.39
C THR A 13 -5.52 -5.04 -4.54
N GLY A 14 -6.80 -4.99 -4.20
CA GLY A 14 -7.77 -6.03 -4.52
C GLY A 14 -7.86 -6.24 -6.02
N SER A 15 -7.01 -7.09 -6.57
CA SER A 15 -7.10 -7.62 -7.93
C SER A 15 -6.69 -9.09 -7.90
N SER A 16 -7.64 -9.91 -8.33
CA SER A 16 -7.62 -11.35 -8.53
C SER A 16 -6.23 -11.98 -8.69
N ALA A 17 -5.93 -12.93 -7.79
CA ALA A 17 -4.80 -13.85 -7.87
C ALA A 17 -4.78 -14.63 -9.19
N GLN A 18 -3.69 -14.52 -9.94
CA GLN A 18 -3.25 -15.52 -10.90
C GLN A 18 -1.88 -16.05 -10.48
N GLU A 19 -1.80 -17.35 -10.31
CA GLU A 19 -0.57 -18.09 -10.00
C GLU A 19 0.46 -17.91 -11.13
N PRO A 20 1.76 -17.69 -10.82
CA PRO A 20 2.81 -17.71 -11.82
C PRO A 20 3.27 -19.15 -12.07
N SER A 21 3.09 -19.64 -13.27
CA SER A 21 3.71 -20.89 -13.72
C SER A 21 5.19 -20.62 -14.05
N THR A 22 6.07 -21.19 -13.24
CA THR A 22 7.51 -21.20 -13.47
C THR A 22 7.91 -22.37 -14.35
N ARG A 23 8.48 -22.11 -15.54
CA ARG A 23 9.46 -23.00 -16.19
C ARG A 23 10.61 -22.13 -16.73
N PRO A 24 11.87 -22.51 -16.46
CA PRO A 24 13.03 -21.81 -17.01
C PRO A 24 13.19 -22.19 -18.49
N GLN A 25 13.31 -21.19 -19.38
CA GLN A 25 13.79 -21.41 -20.74
C GLN A 25 15.28 -21.08 -20.83
N GLU A 26 16.01 -22.05 -21.36
CA GLU A 26 17.43 -21.96 -21.72
C GLU A 26 17.65 -20.86 -22.77
N ARG A 27 18.76 -20.13 -22.63
CA ARG A 27 19.23 -19.15 -23.60
C ARG A 27 19.98 -19.85 -24.74
N PRO A 28 19.66 -19.59 -26.00
CA PRO A 28 20.58 -19.87 -27.09
C PRO A 28 21.52 -18.67 -27.30
N ASN A 29 22.80 -18.96 -27.39
CA ASN A 29 23.84 -18.03 -27.89
C ASN A 29 23.61 -17.72 -29.36
N GLY A 30 23.46 -16.45 -29.70
CA GLY A 30 23.41 -15.96 -31.09
C GLY A 30 23.85 -14.49 -31.15
N ASN A 31 24.74 -14.19 -32.10
CA ASN A 31 25.38 -12.92 -32.37
C ASN A 31 24.45 -11.70 -32.49
N PRO A 32 24.92 -10.46 -32.22
CA PRO A 32 24.08 -9.27 -32.26
C PRO A 32 23.81 -8.85 -33.71
N ALA A 33 22.58 -9.07 -34.14
CA ALA A 33 22.00 -8.38 -35.27
C ALA A 33 21.38 -7.06 -34.77
N THR A 34 21.61 -5.99 -35.51
CA THR A 34 21.07 -4.64 -35.31
C THR A 34 19.58 -4.64 -35.09
N ASP A 35 19.16 -4.52 -33.83
CA ASP A 35 17.76 -4.34 -33.46
C ASP A 35 17.35 -2.87 -33.65
N THR A 36 16.58 -2.63 -34.68
CA THR A 36 15.63 -1.51 -34.70
C THR A 36 14.70 -1.66 -33.48
N LYS A 37 14.77 -0.72 -32.53
CA LYS A 37 13.89 -0.65 -31.37
C LYS A 37 12.43 -0.50 -31.84
N THR A 38 11.77 -1.59 -32.14
CA THR A 38 10.32 -1.63 -32.23
C THR A 38 9.77 -1.38 -30.82
N LYS A 39 8.99 -0.32 -30.66
CA LYS A 39 8.25 0.00 -29.44
C LYS A 39 7.42 -1.25 -29.09
N PRO A 40 7.45 -1.76 -27.84
CA PRO A 40 6.68 -2.94 -27.48
C PRO A 40 5.20 -2.70 -27.81
N GLU A 41 4.60 -3.64 -28.54
CA GLU A 41 3.21 -3.57 -28.93
C GLU A 41 2.33 -3.64 -27.68
N LEU A 42 1.44 -2.66 -27.51
CA LEU A 42 0.52 -2.61 -26.38
C LEU A 42 -0.44 -3.82 -26.46
N PRO A 43 -0.78 -4.47 -25.35
CA PRO A 43 -1.71 -5.61 -25.31
C PRO A 43 -3.08 -5.32 -25.95
N PHE A 44 -3.53 -4.09 -25.84
CA PHE A 44 -4.76 -3.58 -26.43
C PHE A 44 -4.63 -2.08 -26.68
N GLN A 45 -5.55 -1.51 -27.46
CA GLN A 45 -5.69 -0.08 -27.68
C GLN A 45 -7.16 0.29 -27.57
N ILE A 46 -7.46 1.31 -26.78
CA ILE A 46 -8.79 1.92 -26.76
C ILE A 46 -8.88 2.84 -27.97
N GLN A 47 -9.66 2.46 -28.94
CA GLN A 47 -9.84 3.21 -30.18
C GLN A 47 -10.70 4.44 -29.95
N PHE A 48 -11.72 4.30 -29.09
CA PHE A 48 -12.66 5.36 -28.75
C PHE A 48 -13.11 5.22 -27.30
N LEU A 49 -13.08 6.32 -26.55
CA LEU A 49 -13.59 6.44 -25.19
C LEU A 49 -14.48 7.68 -25.11
N GLU A 50 -15.75 7.48 -24.84
CA GLU A 50 -16.66 8.60 -24.59
C GLU A 50 -17.20 8.49 -23.18
N THR A 51 -17.08 9.58 -22.40
CA THR A 51 -17.63 9.71 -21.06
C THR A 51 -18.59 10.89 -21.02
N ARG A 52 -19.83 10.67 -20.66
CA ARG A 52 -20.85 11.70 -20.47
C ARG A 52 -21.30 11.69 -19.03
N ILE A 53 -21.19 12.82 -18.34
CA ILE A 53 -21.62 12.96 -16.95
C ILE A 53 -22.59 14.11 -16.86
N ARG A 54 -23.74 13.84 -16.24
CA ARG A 54 -24.77 14.84 -15.96
C ARG A 54 -25.07 14.86 -14.47
N PHE A 55 -24.98 16.03 -13.86
CA PHE A 55 -25.39 16.29 -12.48
C PHE A 55 -26.72 17.04 -12.44
N GLU A 56 -27.53 16.73 -11.43
CA GLU A 56 -28.76 17.45 -11.13
C GLU A 56 -28.58 18.38 -9.91
N VAL A 57 -29.51 19.32 -9.72
CA VAL A 57 -29.44 20.34 -8.65
C VAL A 57 -29.37 19.68 -7.25
N ASN A 58 -30.02 18.53 -7.08
CA ASN A 58 -30.08 17.78 -5.82
C ASN A 58 -28.87 16.84 -5.60
N GLY A 59 -27.84 16.89 -6.47
CA GLY A 59 -26.65 16.07 -6.38
C GLY A 59 -26.78 14.68 -7.03
N ASP A 60 -27.95 14.31 -7.56
CA ASP A 60 -28.07 13.08 -8.34
C ASP A 60 -27.24 13.20 -9.63
N SER A 61 -26.75 12.07 -10.14
CA SER A 61 -25.94 12.08 -11.35
C SER A 61 -26.16 10.84 -12.22
N ARG A 62 -25.89 11.01 -13.52
CA ARG A 62 -25.84 9.93 -14.50
C ARG A 62 -24.54 10.02 -15.27
N LYS A 63 -23.73 8.96 -15.14
CA LYS A 63 -22.48 8.76 -15.88
C LYS A 63 -22.68 7.67 -16.92
N GLU A 64 -22.40 7.97 -18.17
CA GLU A 64 -22.39 7.01 -19.27
C GLU A 64 -21.00 6.93 -19.86
N VAL A 65 -20.48 5.71 -19.99
CA VAL A 65 -19.15 5.43 -20.58
C VAL A 65 -19.37 4.50 -21.75
N HIS A 66 -18.91 4.90 -22.92
CA HIS A 66 -18.91 4.11 -24.16
C HIS A 66 -17.46 3.88 -24.59
N THR A 67 -17.07 2.63 -24.74
CA THR A 67 -15.67 2.26 -25.00
C THR A 67 -15.59 1.28 -26.17
N LEU A 68 -14.64 1.54 -27.08
CA LEU A 68 -14.28 0.64 -28.20
C LEU A 68 -12.81 0.25 -28.06
N VAL A 69 -12.52 -1.03 -27.85
CA VAL A 69 -11.18 -1.55 -27.56
C VAL A 69 -10.74 -2.55 -28.61
N LYS A 70 -9.61 -2.30 -29.25
CA LYS A 70 -8.93 -3.24 -30.14
C LYS A 70 -8.01 -4.16 -29.32
N ILE A 71 -8.14 -5.45 -29.49
CA ILE A 71 -7.32 -6.47 -28.83
C ILE A 71 -6.12 -6.78 -29.73
N ASN A 72 -4.90 -6.50 -29.27
CA ASN A 72 -3.70 -6.65 -30.08
C ASN A 72 -3.01 -8.00 -29.89
N ASN A 73 -3.17 -8.62 -28.71
CA ASN A 73 -2.57 -9.93 -28.41
C ASN A 73 -3.36 -10.69 -27.32
N VAL A 74 -2.88 -11.89 -26.99
CA VAL A 74 -3.49 -12.79 -25.99
C VAL A 74 -3.57 -12.14 -24.59
N LEU A 75 -2.63 -11.27 -24.22
CA LEU A 75 -2.69 -10.57 -22.92
C LEU A 75 -3.86 -9.59 -22.89
N GLY A 76 -4.08 -8.85 -23.97
CA GLY A 76 -5.25 -7.99 -24.12
C GLY A 76 -6.55 -8.77 -24.03
N ALA A 77 -6.64 -9.92 -24.73
CA ALA A 77 -7.83 -10.79 -24.65
C ALA A 77 -8.10 -11.29 -23.21
N ARG A 78 -7.06 -11.62 -22.44
CA ARG A 78 -7.19 -12.01 -21.03
C ARG A 78 -7.64 -10.85 -20.13
N GLN A 79 -7.13 -9.63 -20.34
CA GLN A 79 -7.53 -8.45 -19.56
C GLN A 79 -9.00 -8.10 -19.74
N PHE A 80 -9.54 -8.28 -20.95
CA PHE A 80 -10.95 -8.02 -21.26
C PHE A 80 -11.85 -9.26 -21.18
N ALA A 81 -11.35 -10.42 -20.76
CA ALA A 81 -12.18 -11.61 -20.57
C ALA A 81 -13.28 -11.42 -19.50
N ARG A 82 -13.13 -10.45 -18.62
CA ARG A 82 -14.11 -10.01 -17.65
C ARG A 82 -14.01 -8.51 -17.43
N ILE A 83 -15.13 -7.80 -17.56
CA ILE A 83 -15.26 -6.38 -17.23
C ILE A 83 -16.09 -6.27 -15.96
N SER A 84 -15.66 -5.49 -14.97
CA SER A 84 -16.31 -5.39 -13.67
C SER A 84 -16.47 -3.94 -13.24
N PHE A 85 -17.58 -3.62 -12.57
CA PHE A 85 -17.94 -2.29 -12.09
C PHE A 85 -18.44 -2.42 -10.66
N ASP A 86 -17.68 -1.82 -9.73
CA ASP A 86 -18.07 -1.72 -8.32
C ASP A 86 -19.08 -0.60 -8.13
N TYR A 87 -20.04 -0.81 -7.25
CA TYR A 87 -21.06 0.19 -6.93
C TYR A 87 -21.74 -0.14 -5.60
N ASN A 88 -22.39 0.86 -5.00
CA ASN A 88 -23.21 0.65 -3.81
C ASN A 88 -24.70 0.79 -4.18
N ARG A 89 -25.44 -0.32 -4.12
CA ARG A 89 -26.86 -0.36 -4.56
C ARG A 89 -27.78 0.50 -3.71
N SER A 90 -27.36 0.97 -2.51
CA SER A 90 -28.19 1.83 -1.66
C SER A 90 -28.35 3.25 -2.23
N PHE A 91 -27.44 3.67 -3.12
CA PHE A 91 -27.48 4.98 -3.78
C PHE A 91 -26.97 4.97 -5.24
N GLN A 92 -26.56 3.80 -5.76
CA GLN A 92 -26.11 3.68 -7.15
C GLN A 92 -26.82 2.51 -7.86
N GLN A 93 -27.00 2.68 -9.16
CA GLN A 93 -27.44 1.64 -10.09
C GLN A 93 -26.46 1.59 -11.26
N VAL A 94 -26.05 0.40 -11.66
CA VAL A 94 -25.18 0.18 -12.83
C VAL A 94 -25.95 -0.63 -13.86
N GLU A 95 -25.97 -0.15 -15.10
CA GLU A 95 -26.55 -0.83 -16.25
C GLU A 95 -25.48 -1.05 -17.32
N ILE A 96 -25.53 -2.18 -18.02
CA ILE A 96 -24.62 -2.52 -19.11
C ILE A 96 -25.47 -2.85 -20.35
N PRO A 97 -25.97 -1.82 -21.07
CA PRO A 97 -26.91 -2.02 -22.16
C PRO A 97 -26.29 -2.58 -23.44
N LEU A 98 -24.96 -2.51 -23.59
CA LEU A 98 -24.29 -3.00 -24.78
C LEU A 98 -22.98 -3.69 -24.41
N VAL A 99 -22.76 -4.89 -24.92
CA VAL A 99 -21.45 -5.53 -25.04
C VAL A 99 -21.43 -6.30 -26.36
N ARG A 100 -20.58 -5.89 -27.28
CA ARG A 100 -20.47 -6.47 -28.64
C ARG A 100 -19.01 -6.81 -28.94
N ILE A 101 -18.78 -7.94 -29.56
CA ILE A 101 -17.49 -8.33 -30.12
C ILE A 101 -17.60 -8.30 -31.64
N SER A 102 -16.68 -7.56 -32.27
CA SER A 102 -16.47 -7.63 -33.73
C SER A 102 -15.23 -8.47 -33.99
N HIS A 103 -15.40 -9.64 -34.59
CA HIS A 103 -14.29 -10.57 -34.82
C HIS A 103 -13.40 -10.16 -35.99
N ALA A 104 -12.11 -10.40 -35.87
CA ALA A 104 -11.12 -10.07 -36.91
C ALA A 104 -11.37 -10.83 -38.24
N ASN A 105 -11.94 -12.01 -38.16
CA ASN A 105 -12.31 -12.85 -39.34
C ASN A 105 -13.69 -12.51 -39.93
N GLY A 106 -14.33 -11.47 -39.43
CA GLY A 106 -15.68 -11.05 -39.79
C GLY A 106 -16.77 -11.66 -38.89
N GLY A 107 -17.89 -10.97 -38.84
CA GLY A 107 -19.00 -11.29 -37.95
C GLY A 107 -18.96 -10.53 -36.63
N THR A 108 -20.13 -10.50 -35.99
CA THR A 108 -20.31 -9.82 -34.68
C THR A 108 -21.05 -10.76 -33.73
N SER A 109 -20.67 -10.67 -32.44
CA SER A 109 -21.35 -11.38 -31.36
C SER A 109 -21.80 -10.37 -30.31
N GLU A 110 -23.10 -10.36 -30.01
CA GLU A 110 -23.62 -9.56 -28.88
C GLU A 110 -23.79 -10.46 -27.65
N LEU A 111 -23.38 -9.97 -26.49
CA LEU A 111 -23.54 -10.72 -25.27
C LEU A 111 -24.97 -10.60 -24.75
N LEU A 112 -25.54 -11.76 -24.39
CA LEU A 112 -26.87 -11.83 -23.81
C LEU A 112 -26.88 -11.24 -22.38
N PRO A 113 -28.02 -10.70 -21.92
CA PRO A 113 -28.16 -10.22 -20.53
C PRO A 113 -27.77 -11.25 -19.47
N SER A 114 -27.90 -12.55 -19.79
CA SER A 114 -27.47 -13.65 -18.89
C SER A 114 -25.96 -13.76 -18.68
N ALA A 115 -25.14 -13.07 -19.48
CA ALA A 115 -23.70 -12.98 -19.28
C ALA A 115 -23.33 -11.95 -18.22
N VAL A 116 -24.29 -11.08 -17.83
CA VAL A 116 -24.13 -10.08 -16.78
C VAL A 116 -24.44 -10.72 -15.44
N THR A 117 -23.52 -10.60 -14.50
CA THR A 117 -23.70 -11.03 -13.11
C THR A 117 -23.68 -9.84 -12.19
N ASP A 118 -24.48 -9.90 -11.14
CA ASP A 118 -24.55 -8.90 -10.09
C ASP A 118 -24.45 -9.62 -8.73
N ALA A 119 -23.34 -9.39 -8.02
CA ALA A 119 -23.06 -10.11 -6.77
C ALA A 119 -22.50 -9.12 -5.73
N PRO A 120 -22.56 -9.46 -4.43
CA PRO A 120 -21.79 -8.73 -3.43
C PRO A 120 -20.31 -8.64 -3.85
N ASN A 121 -19.66 -7.51 -3.56
CA ASN A 121 -18.21 -7.39 -3.76
C ASN A 121 -17.50 -8.48 -2.94
N PRO A 122 -16.47 -9.15 -3.45
CA PRO A 122 -15.75 -10.21 -2.73
C PRO A 122 -15.27 -9.79 -1.32
N ALA A 123 -14.91 -8.51 -1.14
CA ALA A 123 -14.49 -7.99 0.16
C ALA A 123 -15.61 -8.05 1.22
N VAL A 124 -16.88 -8.09 0.82
CA VAL A 124 -18.04 -8.09 1.73
C VAL A 124 -18.87 -9.38 1.68
N GLU A 125 -18.44 -10.39 0.98
CA GLU A 125 -19.19 -11.65 0.81
C GLU A 125 -19.56 -12.28 2.16
N GLN A 126 -18.66 -12.21 3.15
CA GLN A 126 -18.85 -12.74 4.51
C GLN A 126 -19.43 -11.71 5.49
N PHE A 127 -19.77 -10.49 5.05
CA PHE A 127 -20.19 -9.38 5.89
C PHE A 127 -21.58 -8.86 5.48
N PRO A 128 -22.66 -9.47 5.98
CA PRO A 128 -24.04 -9.16 5.56
C PRO A 128 -24.43 -7.69 5.60
N ALA A 129 -23.91 -6.93 6.58
CA ALA A 129 -24.23 -5.51 6.75
C ALA A 129 -23.72 -4.62 5.58
N TYR A 130 -22.79 -5.09 4.77
CA TYR A 130 -22.19 -4.32 3.67
C TYR A 130 -22.47 -4.92 2.28
N GLN A 131 -23.36 -5.88 2.16
CA GLN A 131 -23.68 -6.51 0.86
C GLN A 131 -24.37 -5.57 -0.14
N ASP A 132 -24.60 -4.32 0.26
CA ASP A 132 -24.97 -3.24 -0.66
C ASP A 132 -23.82 -2.79 -1.52
N VAL A 133 -22.56 -2.99 -1.08
CA VAL A 133 -21.36 -2.85 -1.92
C VAL A 133 -21.27 -4.06 -2.83
N ARG A 134 -21.44 -3.83 -4.12
CA ARG A 134 -21.62 -4.90 -5.12
C ARG A 134 -20.66 -4.74 -6.29
N VAL A 135 -20.52 -5.81 -7.04
CA VAL A 135 -19.83 -5.79 -8.33
C VAL A 135 -20.78 -6.32 -9.42
N LYS A 136 -20.99 -5.49 -10.42
CA LYS A 136 -21.63 -5.92 -11.66
C LYS A 136 -20.57 -6.26 -12.68
N SER A 137 -20.58 -7.48 -13.22
CA SER A 137 -19.55 -7.93 -14.14
C SER A 137 -20.12 -8.67 -15.34
N VAL A 138 -19.41 -8.56 -16.45
CA VAL A 138 -19.70 -9.28 -17.69
C VAL A 138 -18.54 -10.21 -18.00
N ARG A 139 -18.85 -11.49 -18.19
CA ARG A 139 -17.87 -12.47 -18.65
C ARG A 139 -17.91 -12.54 -20.17
N ILE A 140 -16.77 -12.27 -20.79
CA ILE A 140 -16.62 -12.21 -22.25
C ILE A 140 -15.89 -13.46 -22.71
N LEU A 141 -16.61 -14.32 -23.43
CA LEU A 141 -16.06 -15.57 -23.93
C LEU A 141 -15.74 -15.44 -25.42
N GLY A 142 -14.70 -16.12 -25.88
CA GLY A 142 -14.33 -16.19 -27.30
C GLY A 142 -13.58 -14.98 -27.84
N LEU A 143 -13.17 -14.04 -26.99
CA LEU A 143 -12.36 -12.89 -27.38
C LEU A 143 -10.96 -13.34 -27.80
N GLN A 144 -10.52 -12.94 -28.99
CA GLN A 144 -9.25 -13.33 -29.60
C GLN A 144 -8.43 -12.11 -30.00
N GLU A 145 -7.17 -12.36 -30.33
CA GLU A 145 -6.29 -11.38 -30.95
C GLU A 145 -6.88 -10.86 -32.25
N GLY A 146 -6.85 -9.56 -32.47
CA GLY A 146 -7.42 -8.90 -33.63
C GLY A 146 -8.91 -8.56 -33.50
N ASP A 147 -9.62 -9.04 -32.46
CA ASP A 147 -11.00 -8.66 -32.21
C ASP A 147 -11.13 -7.22 -31.70
N THR A 148 -12.32 -6.67 -31.82
CA THR A 148 -12.68 -5.39 -31.22
C THR A 148 -13.87 -5.61 -30.29
N ILE A 149 -13.77 -5.11 -29.04
CA ILE A 149 -14.87 -5.12 -28.09
C ILE A 149 -15.44 -3.71 -27.94
N GLU A 150 -16.76 -3.61 -28.03
CA GLU A 150 -17.53 -2.39 -27.78
C GLU A 150 -18.43 -2.61 -26.57
N TYR A 151 -18.40 -1.70 -25.61
CA TYR A 151 -19.31 -1.77 -24.47
C TYR A 151 -19.76 -0.40 -24.00
N ARG A 152 -20.97 -0.36 -23.43
CA ARG A 152 -21.56 0.84 -22.82
C ARG A 152 -21.99 0.53 -21.40
N VAL A 153 -21.67 1.43 -20.49
CA VAL A 153 -22.02 1.33 -19.07
C VAL A 153 -22.66 2.61 -18.60
N ILE A 154 -23.75 2.49 -17.88
CA ILE A 154 -24.47 3.63 -17.29
C ILE A 154 -24.46 3.44 -15.78
N THR A 155 -23.92 4.43 -15.06
CA THR A 155 -24.00 4.51 -13.61
C THR A 155 -24.89 5.67 -13.24
N THR A 156 -26.00 5.39 -12.54
CA THR A 156 -26.89 6.40 -11.98
C THR A 156 -26.67 6.47 -10.48
N THR A 157 -26.37 7.66 -9.97
CA THR A 157 -26.28 7.92 -8.52
C THR A 157 -27.46 8.75 -8.10
N ALA A 158 -28.21 8.31 -7.09
CA ALA A 158 -29.37 9.02 -6.57
C ALA A 158 -29.36 8.97 -5.04
N LYS A 159 -29.69 10.09 -4.41
CA LYS A 159 -29.75 10.20 -2.94
C LYS A 159 -28.44 9.77 -2.25
N HIS A 160 -27.32 10.17 -2.84
CA HIS A 160 -26.01 9.93 -2.19
C HIS A 160 -26.03 10.52 -0.79
N PRO A 161 -25.44 9.87 0.24
CA PRO A 161 -25.48 10.38 1.61
C PRO A 161 -24.91 11.79 1.79
N LEU A 162 -24.00 12.22 0.94
CA LEU A 162 -23.43 13.58 0.93
C LEU A 162 -24.20 14.55 0.02
N ALA A 163 -25.30 14.12 -0.61
CA ALA A 163 -26.15 15.03 -1.38
C ALA A 163 -26.71 16.17 -0.49
N PRO A 164 -26.94 17.36 -1.02
CA PRO A 164 -26.95 17.73 -2.44
C PRO A 164 -25.59 18.07 -3.02
N ASP A 165 -24.50 17.92 -2.28
CA ASP A 165 -23.17 18.18 -2.78
C ASP A 165 -22.67 17.05 -3.67
N PHE A 166 -21.89 17.46 -4.69
CA PHE A 166 -21.28 16.55 -5.64
C PHE A 166 -19.88 17.02 -6.03
N TRP A 167 -19.07 16.09 -6.51
CA TRP A 167 -17.68 16.31 -6.90
C TRP A 167 -17.31 15.38 -8.05
N LEU A 168 -16.21 15.71 -8.71
CA LEU A 168 -15.66 14.92 -9.82
C LEU A 168 -14.17 15.15 -9.94
N GLU A 169 -13.46 14.12 -10.31
CA GLU A 169 -12.09 14.15 -10.81
C GLU A 169 -12.00 13.38 -12.12
N HIS A 170 -11.28 13.92 -13.08
CA HIS A 170 -11.01 13.28 -14.35
C HIS A 170 -9.59 13.57 -14.82
N SER A 171 -8.93 12.53 -15.36
CA SER A 171 -7.62 12.65 -15.99
C SER A 171 -7.69 12.06 -17.39
N PHE A 172 -7.29 12.83 -18.40
CA PHE A 172 -7.23 12.38 -19.77
C PHE A 172 -6.02 11.45 -20.00
N ASP A 173 -6.17 10.47 -20.92
CA ASP A 173 -5.07 9.59 -21.26
C ASP A 173 -3.92 10.32 -21.97
N ARG A 174 -2.71 10.13 -21.44
CA ARG A 174 -1.45 10.65 -22.00
C ARG A 174 -0.46 9.56 -22.36
N SER A 175 -0.80 8.31 -22.04
CA SER A 175 0.05 7.17 -22.35
C SER A 175 0.02 6.81 -23.85
N GLY A 176 -0.98 7.31 -24.57
CA GLY A 176 -1.29 6.96 -25.96
C GLY A 176 -2.02 5.62 -26.08
N GLN A 177 -2.56 5.12 -24.97
CA GLN A 177 -3.39 3.92 -24.95
C GLN A 177 -4.81 4.19 -25.50
N VAL A 178 -5.30 5.43 -25.37
CA VAL A 178 -6.56 5.90 -25.93
C VAL A 178 -6.27 6.69 -27.22
N ALA A 179 -6.87 6.28 -28.34
CA ALA A 179 -6.67 6.95 -29.63
C ALA A 179 -7.54 8.20 -29.74
N GLU A 180 -8.77 8.16 -29.29
CA GLU A 180 -9.75 9.23 -29.30
C GLU A 180 -10.55 9.23 -28.00
N GLU A 181 -10.56 10.36 -27.28
CA GLU A 181 -11.26 10.53 -26.01
C GLU A 181 -12.19 11.73 -26.05
N HIS A 182 -13.49 11.48 -25.78
CA HIS A 182 -14.54 12.49 -25.67
C HIS A 182 -15.04 12.55 -24.23
N TYR A 183 -15.14 13.74 -23.69
CA TYR A 183 -15.60 13.94 -22.33
C TYR A 183 -16.62 15.08 -22.27
N ASP A 184 -17.87 14.75 -21.94
CA ASP A 184 -18.98 15.67 -21.81
C ASP A 184 -19.39 15.81 -20.34
N LEU A 185 -19.44 17.04 -19.84
CA LEU A 185 -19.84 17.36 -18.48
C LEU A 185 -21.00 18.37 -18.50
N ASP A 186 -22.17 17.90 -18.09
CA ASP A 186 -23.43 18.66 -18.09
C ASP A 186 -23.80 19.04 -16.66
N LEU A 187 -23.78 20.34 -16.35
CA LEU A 187 -23.98 20.91 -15.02
C LEU A 187 -25.21 21.81 -14.95
N PRO A 188 -25.98 21.80 -13.84
CA PRO A 188 -27.07 22.73 -13.64
C PRO A 188 -26.53 24.16 -13.40
N ALA A 189 -26.94 25.13 -14.19
CA ALA A 189 -26.47 26.50 -14.06
C ALA A 189 -26.89 27.20 -12.74
N SER A 190 -27.92 26.68 -12.07
CA SER A 190 -28.39 27.19 -10.77
C SER A 190 -27.52 26.74 -9.57
N ARG A 191 -26.59 25.81 -9.74
CA ARG A 191 -25.65 25.38 -8.68
C ARG A 191 -24.33 26.13 -8.83
N GLN A 192 -23.81 26.64 -7.73
CA GLN A 192 -22.45 27.15 -7.68
C GLN A 192 -21.49 25.93 -7.69
N VAL A 193 -20.62 25.88 -8.68
CA VAL A 193 -19.63 24.83 -8.87
C VAL A 193 -18.24 25.49 -8.94
N HIS A 194 -17.33 24.98 -8.14
CA HIS A 194 -15.91 25.32 -8.22
C HIS A 194 -15.26 24.33 -9.16
N MET A 195 -14.58 24.81 -10.20
CA MET A 195 -13.93 23.97 -11.21
C MET A 195 -12.48 24.40 -11.40
N TYR A 196 -11.59 23.42 -11.41
CA TYR A 196 -10.20 23.56 -11.83
C TYR A 196 -9.98 22.74 -13.10
N ILE A 197 -9.38 23.38 -14.09
CA ILE A 197 -8.90 22.71 -15.31
C ILE A 197 -7.39 22.92 -15.36
N SER A 198 -6.65 21.84 -15.46
CA SER A 198 -5.19 21.89 -15.53
C SER A 198 -4.73 22.71 -16.75
N PRO A 199 -3.70 23.58 -16.60
CA PRO A 199 -3.15 24.34 -17.73
C PRO A 199 -2.68 23.50 -18.92
N SER A 200 -2.37 22.23 -18.70
CA SER A 200 -1.98 21.27 -19.75
C SER A 200 -3.18 20.60 -20.44
N THR A 201 -4.40 20.88 -20.00
CA THR A 201 -5.63 20.34 -20.59
C THR A 201 -6.13 21.30 -21.67
N PRO A 202 -6.53 20.83 -22.85
CA PRO A 202 -7.15 21.69 -23.86
C PRO A 202 -8.37 22.43 -23.30
N PRO A 203 -8.67 23.65 -23.80
CA PRO A 203 -9.86 24.38 -23.35
C PRO A 203 -11.13 23.62 -23.73
N ALA A 204 -12.10 23.59 -22.83
CA ALA A 204 -13.41 23.02 -23.10
C ALA A 204 -14.18 23.88 -24.13
N LYS A 205 -14.96 23.25 -24.98
CA LYS A 205 -16.05 23.91 -25.70
C LYS A 205 -17.25 24.01 -24.74
N ASN A 206 -17.79 25.21 -24.55
CA ASN A 206 -18.90 25.45 -23.61
C ASN A 206 -20.17 25.83 -24.37
N ASP A 207 -21.27 25.14 -24.06
CA ASP A 207 -22.59 25.47 -24.59
C ASP A 207 -23.56 25.72 -23.43
N GLU A 208 -24.30 26.81 -23.47
CA GLU A 208 -25.42 27.06 -22.56
C GLU A 208 -26.69 26.47 -23.16
N LEU A 209 -27.38 25.62 -22.40
CA LEU A 209 -28.59 24.91 -22.81
C LEU A 209 -29.77 25.28 -21.91
N GLY A 210 -30.93 25.50 -22.51
CA GLY A 210 -32.17 25.78 -21.79
C GLY A 210 -32.32 27.24 -21.35
N GLU A 211 -33.44 27.56 -20.68
CA GLU A 211 -33.75 28.91 -20.20
C GLU A 211 -34.13 28.86 -18.71
N ARG A 212 -33.78 29.94 -17.96
CA ARG A 212 -34.13 30.18 -16.56
C ARG A 212 -33.78 29.00 -15.64
N ASP A 213 -34.73 28.43 -14.92
CA ASP A 213 -34.55 27.39 -13.92
C ASP A 213 -34.09 26.04 -14.49
N SER A 214 -34.22 25.86 -15.83
CA SER A 214 -33.73 24.69 -16.55
C SER A 214 -32.39 24.90 -17.25
N ALA A 215 -31.76 26.07 -17.04
CA ALA A 215 -30.48 26.39 -17.66
C ALA A 215 -29.37 25.46 -17.20
N ARG A 216 -28.57 25.02 -18.15
CA ARG A 216 -27.44 24.09 -17.92
C ARG A 216 -26.22 24.58 -18.69
N VAL A 217 -25.06 24.19 -18.24
CA VAL A 217 -23.78 24.45 -18.92
C VAL A 217 -23.16 23.12 -19.28
N LEU A 218 -22.91 22.91 -20.56
CA LEU A 218 -22.28 21.71 -21.10
C LEU A 218 -20.84 22.01 -21.49
N TYR A 219 -19.89 21.36 -20.82
CA TYR A 219 -18.47 21.40 -21.15
C TYR A 219 -18.12 20.17 -21.96
N ARG A 220 -17.36 20.35 -23.07
CA ARG A 220 -16.92 19.27 -23.93
C ARG A 220 -15.43 19.34 -24.20
N TRP A 221 -14.77 18.20 -24.09
CA TRP A 221 -13.39 17.98 -24.48
C TRP A 221 -13.31 16.87 -25.52
N GLU A 222 -12.48 17.07 -26.53
CA GLU A 222 -12.18 16.09 -27.56
C GLU A 222 -10.66 16.04 -27.70
N LEU A 223 -10.08 14.88 -27.38
CA LEU A 223 -8.64 14.65 -27.42
C LEU A 223 -8.33 13.50 -28.38
N SER A 224 -7.22 13.62 -29.09
CA SER A 224 -6.69 12.54 -29.92
C SER A 224 -5.23 12.27 -29.59
N ALA A 225 -4.77 11.02 -29.75
CA ALA A 225 -3.40 10.61 -29.44
C ALA A 225 -2.32 11.45 -30.17
N ASN A 226 -2.68 12.13 -31.25
CA ASN A 226 -1.76 12.99 -32.00
C ASN A 226 -1.56 14.37 -31.35
N THR A 227 -2.50 14.83 -30.52
CA THR A 227 -2.40 16.12 -29.80
C THR A 227 -1.58 16.03 -28.51
N SER A 228 -1.35 14.83 -28.01
CA SER A 228 -0.61 14.59 -26.74
C SER A 228 0.90 14.56 -26.86
N LYS A 229 1.48 14.64 -28.08
CA LYS A 229 2.92 14.47 -28.32
C LYS A 229 3.81 15.66 -27.97
N ASP A 230 3.25 16.83 -27.68
CA ASP A 230 4.02 18.08 -27.46
C ASP A 230 4.30 18.40 -25.98
N SER A 231 3.80 17.63 -25.02
CA SER A 231 4.19 17.79 -23.62
C SER A 231 5.32 16.81 -23.29
N GLY A 232 6.55 17.34 -23.26
CA GLY A 232 7.77 16.59 -22.94
C GLY A 232 7.64 15.79 -21.65
N THR A 233 8.37 14.64 -21.67
CA THR A 233 8.59 13.70 -20.57
C THR A 233 7.38 13.50 -19.65
N ALA A 234 6.77 12.33 -19.75
CA ALA A 234 5.75 11.88 -18.81
C ALA A 234 6.32 11.79 -17.37
N ALA A 235 6.50 12.94 -16.73
CA ALA A 235 6.50 13.02 -15.29
C ALA A 235 5.10 12.54 -14.87
N GLU A 236 5.02 11.58 -13.99
CA GLU A 236 3.76 11.15 -13.39
C GLU A 236 3.03 12.38 -12.89
N LYS A 237 1.96 12.74 -13.60
CA LYS A 237 1.15 13.88 -13.22
C LYS A 237 0.32 13.46 -12.03
N THR A 238 0.61 14.03 -10.88
CA THR A 238 -0.06 13.73 -9.61
C THR A 238 -1.44 14.36 -9.49
N GLU A 239 -1.78 15.34 -10.36
CA GLU A 239 -3.04 16.08 -10.29
C GLU A 239 -3.99 15.72 -11.45
N PRO A 240 -5.30 15.56 -11.18
CA PRO A 240 -6.31 15.39 -12.22
C PRO A 240 -6.37 16.58 -13.19
N ASP A 241 -6.81 16.31 -14.41
CA ASP A 241 -6.97 17.34 -15.44
C ASP A 241 -8.16 18.25 -15.21
N VAL A 242 -9.26 17.65 -14.76
CA VAL A 242 -10.50 18.37 -14.42
C VAL A 242 -10.91 17.97 -13.02
N VAL A 243 -11.06 18.94 -12.15
CA VAL A 243 -11.59 18.78 -10.79
C VAL A 243 -12.77 19.72 -10.63
N LEU A 244 -13.86 19.23 -10.08
CA LEU A 244 -14.97 20.07 -9.68
C LEU A 244 -15.53 19.65 -8.33
N THR A 245 -16.14 20.62 -7.64
CA THR A 245 -16.85 20.40 -6.38
C THR A 245 -17.89 21.48 -6.15
N THR A 246 -18.96 21.14 -5.45
CA THR A 246 -19.94 22.12 -4.95
C THR A 246 -19.66 22.56 -3.51
N TYR A 247 -18.71 21.91 -2.82
CA TYR A 247 -18.26 22.39 -1.52
C TYR A 247 -17.57 23.73 -1.65
N SER A 248 -18.02 24.73 -0.89
CA SER A 248 -17.44 26.09 -0.92
C SER A 248 -16.09 26.18 -0.22
N SER A 249 -15.82 25.29 0.72
CA SER A 249 -14.58 25.26 1.50
C SER A 249 -14.35 23.88 2.14
N TRP A 250 -13.15 23.67 2.66
CA TRP A 250 -12.82 22.50 3.48
C TRP A 250 -13.60 22.46 4.80
N ASP A 251 -13.95 23.63 5.38
CA ASP A 251 -14.77 23.70 6.60
C ASP A 251 -16.19 23.19 6.34
N GLN A 252 -16.78 23.53 5.19
CA GLN A 252 -18.08 23.01 4.81
C GLN A 252 -18.03 21.49 4.64
N PHE A 253 -16.98 20.98 3.95
CA PHE A 253 -16.78 19.55 3.78
C PHE A 253 -16.60 18.85 5.12
N GLU A 254 -15.74 19.40 6.02
CA GLU A 254 -15.50 18.88 7.36
C GLU A 254 -16.82 18.76 8.16
N THR A 255 -17.62 19.82 8.16
CA THR A 255 -18.93 19.83 8.84
C THR A 255 -19.86 18.74 8.27
N CYS A 256 -19.88 18.58 6.94
CA CYS A 256 -20.69 17.57 6.28
C CYS A 256 -20.26 16.14 6.64
N ILE A 257 -18.96 15.87 6.64
CA ILE A 257 -18.39 14.57 7.04
C ILE A 257 -18.56 14.34 8.55
N GLY A 258 -18.34 15.39 9.36
CA GLY A 258 -18.51 15.33 10.80
C GLY A 258 -19.92 14.89 11.23
N ALA A 259 -20.94 15.37 10.53
CA ALA A 259 -22.32 14.94 10.75
C ALA A 259 -22.56 13.43 10.47
N ARG A 260 -21.59 12.73 9.86
CA ARG A 260 -21.65 11.30 9.52
C ARG A 260 -20.76 10.44 10.39
N LEU A 261 -19.57 10.93 10.74
CA LEU A 261 -18.55 10.16 11.45
C LEU A 261 -18.60 10.37 12.97
N ILE A 262 -19.14 11.50 13.45
CA ILE A 262 -19.16 11.79 14.88
C ILE A 262 -20.38 11.16 15.51
N PRO A 263 -20.21 10.27 16.52
CA PRO A 263 -21.32 9.60 17.16
C PRO A 263 -22.29 10.59 17.84
N SER A 264 -23.57 10.30 17.73
CA SER A 264 -24.60 11.04 18.43
C SER A 264 -24.46 10.86 19.94
N ARG A 265 -25.11 11.73 20.72
CA ARG A 265 -25.10 11.60 22.17
C ARG A 265 -25.71 10.28 22.63
N GLU A 266 -26.80 9.85 21.98
CA GLU A 266 -27.46 8.58 22.25
C GLU A 266 -26.52 7.39 22.04
N ALA A 267 -25.74 7.41 20.94
CA ALA A 267 -24.72 6.37 20.64
C ALA A 267 -23.64 6.32 21.72
N VAL A 268 -23.20 7.50 22.22
CA VAL A 268 -22.23 7.60 23.33
C VAL A 268 -22.80 7.03 24.61
N ASP A 269 -24.03 7.42 24.98
CA ASP A 269 -24.70 6.98 26.20
C ASP A 269 -24.97 5.46 26.16
N GLU A 270 -25.38 4.92 25.02
CA GLU A 270 -25.58 3.48 24.80
C GLU A 270 -24.27 2.68 24.94
N SER A 271 -23.14 3.26 24.50
CA SER A 271 -21.82 2.62 24.54
C SER A 271 -21.14 2.68 25.90
N ALA A 272 -21.61 3.54 26.82
CA ALA A 272 -20.97 3.78 28.11
C ALA A 272 -20.85 2.53 29.00
N PRO A 273 -21.83 1.60 29.09
CA PRO A 273 -21.67 0.37 29.85
C PRO A 273 -20.54 -0.51 29.30
N LYS A 274 -20.43 -0.61 27.97
CA LYS A 274 -19.38 -1.38 27.31
C LYS A 274 -18.01 -0.76 27.51
N ALA A 275 -17.91 0.56 27.43
CA ALA A 275 -16.65 1.26 27.70
C ALA A 275 -16.15 0.97 29.12
N ARG A 276 -17.04 1.03 30.13
CA ARG A 276 -16.71 0.70 31.53
C ARG A 276 -16.31 -0.76 31.75
N ASP A 277 -16.90 -1.68 31.00
CA ASP A 277 -16.57 -3.10 31.04
C ASP A 277 -15.14 -3.35 30.50
N ILE A 278 -14.77 -2.66 29.40
CA ILE A 278 -13.44 -2.79 28.77
C ILE A 278 -12.36 -2.21 29.68
N VAL A 279 -12.55 -1.01 30.25
CA VAL A 279 -11.46 -0.30 30.96
C VAL A 279 -11.23 -0.81 32.38
N GLN A 280 -12.07 -1.71 32.92
CA GLN A 280 -11.94 -2.24 34.28
C GLN A 280 -11.71 -1.11 35.31
N ARG A 281 -12.70 -0.79 36.13
CA ARG A 281 -12.76 0.43 36.97
C ARG A 281 -11.53 0.73 37.85
N GLU A 282 -10.64 -0.21 38.05
CA GLU A 282 -9.42 -0.10 38.87
C GLU A 282 -8.20 0.37 38.09
N GLU A 283 -8.23 0.43 36.74
CA GLU A 283 -7.10 0.87 35.93
C GLU A 283 -6.99 2.40 35.91
N PRO A 284 -5.76 2.94 35.94
CA PRO A 284 -5.52 4.36 35.79
C PRO A 284 -6.09 4.90 34.47
N SER A 285 -6.64 6.11 34.47
CA SER A 285 -7.28 6.72 33.29
C SER A 285 -6.38 6.83 32.05
N GLU A 286 -5.06 6.88 32.27
CA GLU A 286 -4.06 6.90 31.19
C GLU A 286 -4.08 5.63 30.32
N LYS A 287 -4.54 4.50 30.88
CA LYS A 287 -4.64 3.22 30.18
C LYS A 287 -5.95 3.03 29.41
N TRP A 288 -6.94 3.89 29.64
CA TRP A 288 -8.27 3.69 29.06
C TRP A 288 -8.27 3.77 27.54
N ILE A 289 -7.64 4.79 26.97
CA ILE A 289 -7.55 4.93 25.49
C ILE A 289 -6.81 3.73 24.87
N PRO A 290 -5.63 3.30 25.36
CA PRO A 290 -4.98 2.08 24.88
C PRO A 290 -5.86 0.82 24.97
N MET A 291 -6.64 0.64 26.04
CA MET A 291 -7.54 -0.52 26.20
C MET A 291 -8.71 -0.47 25.22
N LEU A 292 -9.34 0.71 25.05
CA LEU A 292 -10.41 0.91 24.08
C LEU A 292 -9.91 0.75 22.63
N TYR A 293 -8.71 1.27 22.34
CA TYR A 293 -8.04 1.05 21.07
C TYR A 293 -7.82 -0.44 20.78
N ALA A 294 -7.21 -1.17 21.73
CA ALA A 294 -6.95 -2.59 21.58
C ALA A 294 -8.26 -3.38 21.37
N PHE A 295 -9.32 -3.01 22.06
CA PHE A 295 -10.63 -3.64 21.86
C PHE A 295 -11.15 -3.41 20.44
N VAL A 296 -11.22 -2.15 19.98
CA VAL A 296 -11.79 -1.84 18.67
C VAL A 296 -10.90 -2.34 17.54
N SER A 297 -9.58 -2.15 17.62
CA SER A 297 -8.68 -2.60 16.57
C SER A 297 -8.62 -4.12 16.43
N GLN A 298 -8.59 -4.86 17.56
CA GLN A 298 -8.32 -6.29 17.59
C GLN A 298 -9.56 -7.20 17.70
N LYS A 299 -10.63 -6.73 18.35
CA LYS A 299 -11.84 -7.56 18.54
C LYS A 299 -12.93 -7.30 17.52
N ILE A 300 -12.85 -6.18 16.80
CA ILE A 300 -13.74 -5.87 15.69
C ILE A 300 -12.97 -6.07 14.40
N LYS A 301 -13.32 -7.09 13.63
CA LYS A 301 -12.64 -7.42 12.37
C LYS A 301 -12.80 -6.29 11.36
N THR A 302 -11.72 -5.89 10.72
CA THR A 302 -11.75 -4.87 9.68
C THR A 302 -12.32 -5.43 8.38
N VAL A 303 -13.30 -4.74 7.81
CA VAL A 303 -13.80 -4.97 6.45
C VAL A 303 -13.08 -3.99 5.54
N ASP A 304 -12.20 -4.53 4.68
CA ASP A 304 -11.35 -3.73 3.79
C ASP A 304 -12.16 -3.21 2.59
N LEU A 305 -12.80 -2.07 2.82
CA LEU A 305 -13.50 -1.30 1.79
C LEU A 305 -12.80 0.06 1.62
N PRO A 306 -12.78 0.59 0.38
CA PRO A 306 -12.33 1.95 0.15
C PRO A 306 -13.11 2.96 1.01
N LEU A 307 -12.43 3.98 1.52
CA LEU A 307 -13.05 5.04 2.27
C LEU A 307 -14.20 5.67 1.48
N GLY A 308 -15.36 5.81 2.09
CA GLY A 308 -16.57 6.33 1.45
C GLY A 308 -17.34 5.31 0.58
N ALA A 309 -16.93 4.04 0.48
CA ALA A 309 -17.68 3.02 -0.27
C ALA A 309 -19.12 2.83 0.24
N THR A 310 -19.37 3.14 1.51
CA THR A 310 -20.71 3.17 2.13
C THR A 310 -21.39 4.52 2.02
N GLY A 311 -20.79 5.52 1.35
CA GLY A 311 -21.22 6.91 1.35
C GLY A 311 -20.96 7.62 2.68
N PHE A 312 -19.97 7.18 3.46
CA PHE A 312 -19.68 7.66 4.82
C PHE A 312 -20.83 7.42 5.82
N ARG A 313 -21.72 6.48 5.54
CA ARG A 313 -22.72 6.05 6.51
C ARG A 313 -22.08 5.12 7.52
N THR A 314 -22.24 5.43 8.78
CA THR A 314 -21.83 4.58 9.90
C THR A 314 -23.02 3.81 10.47
N ARG A 315 -22.74 2.63 11.03
CA ARG A 315 -23.70 1.82 11.75
C ARG A 315 -23.73 2.19 13.23
N PRO A 316 -24.88 2.04 13.92
CA PRO A 316 -24.94 2.20 15.37
C PRO A 316 -23.91 1.31 16.10
N PRO A 317 -23.27 1.80 17.17
CA PRO A 317 -22.27 1.02 17.94
C PRO A 317 -22.77 -0.35 18.42
N GLY A 318 -24.04 -0.47 18.81
CA GLY A 318 -24.65 -1.74 19.22
C GLY A 318 -24.65 -2.79 18.10
N GLU A 319 -24.89 -2.40 16.84
CA GLU A 319 -24.84 -3.29 15.68
C GLU A 319 -23.40 -3.72 15.36
N ILE A 320 -22.45 -2.79 15.48
CA ILE A 320 -21.02 -3.10 15.28
C ILE A 320 -20.53 -4.10 16.31
N LEU A 321 -20.85 -3.87 17.59
CA LEU A 321 -20.52 -4.76 18.70
C LEU A 321 -21.11 -6.15 18.52
N SER A 322 -22.38 -6.25 18.10
CA SER A 322 -23.07 -7.52 17.93
C SER A 322 -22.57 -8.31 16.73
N SER A 323 -22.19 -7.62 15.64
CA SER A 323 -21.68 -8.26 14.41
C SER A 323 -20.19 -8.63 14.51
N GLY A 324 -19.38 -7.90 15.28
CA GLY A 324 -17.96 -8.13 15.46
C GLY A 324 -17.08 -7.77 14.26
N TYR A 325 -17.60 -7.02 13.28
CA TYR A 325 -16.86 -6.51 12.13
C TYR A 325 -17.29 -5.10 11.73
N ALA A 326 -16.40 -4.34 11.10
CA ALA A 326 -16.63 -2.93 10.78
C ALA A 326 -15.75 -2.43 9.62
N THR A 327 -16.26 -1.46 8.85
CA THR A 327 -15.43 -0.64 7.93
C THR A 327 -14.58 0.34 8.73
N PRO A 328 -13.62 1.04 8.11
CA PRO A 328 -12.86 2.10 8.77
C PRO A 328 -13.75 3.15 9.46
N GLU A 329 -14.81 3.60 8.78
CA GLU A 329 -15.75 4.58 9.31
C GLU A 329 -16.51 4.04 10.53
N ASP A 330 -17.00 2.80 10.46
CA ASP A 330 -17.70 2.15 11.57
C ASP A 330 -16.78 1.89 12.77
N LYS A 331 -15.51 1.51 12.54
CA LYS A 331 -14.52 1.39 13.62
C LYS A 331 -14.29 2.71 14.32
N PHE A 332 -14.20 3.80 13.55
CA PHE A 332 -14.07 5.12 14.14
C PHE A 332 -15.33 5.51 14.93
N GLU A 333 -16.53 5.30 14.39
CA GLU A 333 -17.81 5.54 15.07
C GLU A 333 -17.87 4.82 16.44
N LEU A 334 -17.57 3.52 16.45
CA LEU A 334 -17.54 2.72 17.67
C LEU A 334 -16.47 3.23 18.65
N PHE A 335 -15.25 3.47 18.18
CA PHE A 335 -14.16 3.96 19.02
C PHE A 335 -14.51 5.32 19.64
N ALA A 336 -15.02 6.25 18.83
CA ALA A 336 -15.41 7.57 19.27
C ALA A 336 -16.56 7.50 20.30
N ALA A 337 -17.56 6.64 20.09
CA ALA A 337 -18.64 6.43 21.05
C ALA A 337 -18.15 5.90 22.41
N LEU A 338 -17.17 4.99 22.40
CA LEU A 338 -16.56 4.46 23.60
C LEU A 338 -15.68 5.49 24.33
N VAL A 339 -14.85 6.25 23.58
CA VAL A 339 -13.86 7.19 24.13
C VAL A 339 -14.51 8.47 24.64
N LYS A 340 -15.53 9.01 23.98
CA LYS A 340 -16.19 10.28 24.37
C LYS A 340 -16.78 10.28 25.80
N ASN A 341 -16.91 9.12 26.42
CA ASN A 341 -17.29 9.02 27.83
C ASN A 341 -16.18 9.48 28.79
N CYS A 342 -14.93 9.60 28.35
CA CYS A 342 -13.79 9.96 29.20
C CYS A 342 -12.86 11.01 28.59
N CYS A 343 -12.79 11.09 27.28
CA CYS A 343 -11.72 11.78 26.58
C CYS A 343 -12.25 12.40 25.28
N TRP A 344 -11.48 13.34 24.71
CA TRP A 344 -11.78 13.83 23.36
C TRP A 344 -11.23 12.87 22.29
N VAL A 345 -11.87 12.86 21.13
CA VAL A 345 -11.49 12.03 19.99
C VAL A 345 -11.92 12.72 18.70
N ASN A 346 -11.04 12.71 17.70
CA ASN A 346 -11.29 13.27 16.37
C ASN A 346 -10.86 12.27 15.29
N ALA A 347 -11.58 12.26 14.17
CA ALA A 347 -11.18 11.56 12.97
C ALA A 347 -10.14 12.38 12.21
N GLY A 348 -9.15 11.71 11.61
CA GLY A 348 -8.15 12.32 10.75
C GLY A 348 -8.20 11.68 9.36
N LEU A 349 -8.71 12.40 8.36
CA LEU A 349 -8.70 11.96 6.97
C LEU A 349 -7.33 12.24 6.36
N VAL A 350 -6.67 11.21 5.82
CA VAL A 350 -5.32 11.31 5.24
C VAL A 350 -5.27 10.62 3.88
N HIS A 351 -4.21 10.88 3.15
CA HIS A 351 -3.93 10.24 1.87
C HIS A 351 -2.58 9.53 1.88
N SER A 352 -2.49 8.36 1.25
CA SER A 352 -1.26 7.56 1.20
C SER A 352 -0.23 8.02 0.17
N ALA A 353 -0.62 8.71 -0.92
CA ALA A 353 0.31 9.19 -1.95
C ALA A 353 1.31 10.23 -1.42
N GLU A 354 2.49 10.32 -2.04
CA GLU A 354 3.61 11.17 -1.57
C GLU A 354 3.31 12.66 -1.61
N SER A 355 2.58 13.14 -2.62
CA SER A 355 2.14 14.54 -2.70
C SER A 355 0.73 14.64 -3.26
N ILE A 356 -0.11 15.39 -2.58
CA ILE A 356 -1.38 15.84 -3.10
C ILE A 356 -1.34 17.36 -3.08
N ALA A 357 -1.51 17.96 -4.23
CA ALA A 357 -1.95 19.32 -4.24
C ALA A 357 -3.40 19.33 -3.75
N LEU A 358 -3.59 19.61 -2.48
CA LEU A 358 -4.92 19.74 -1.88
C LEU A 358 -5.72 20.83 -2.58
N GLY A 359 -5.08 21.70 -3.39
CA GLY A 359 -5.63 22.83 -4.11
C GLY A 359 -6.95 23.25 -3.50
N GLY A 360 -7.31 24.44 -3.23
CA GLY A 360 -8.47 24.88 -2.44
C GLY A 360 -9.85 24.24 -2.72
N MET A 361 -9.90 23.04 -3.34
CA MET A 361 -11.11 22.36 -3.79
C MET A 361 -11.43 21.15 -2.91
N ALA A 362 -12.32 21.37 -1.96
CA ALA A 362 -12.76 20.36 -1.01
C ALA A 362 -13.54 19.22 -1.67
N ARG A 363 -13.12 17.97 -1.44
CA ARG A 363 -13.78 16.78 -1.97
C ARG A 363 -13.35 15.50 -1.23
N PRO A 364 -14.22 14.48 -1.12
CA PRO A 364 -13.88 13.23 -0.39
C PRO A 364 -12.74 12.43 -1.03
N THR A 365 -12.64 12.44 -2.37
CA THR A 365 -11.69 11.62 -3.15
C THR A 365 -10.21 11.96 -2.91
N VAL A 366 -9.93 13.05 -2.22
CA VAL A 366 -8.57 13.41 -1.78
C VAL A 366 -8.05 12.43 -0.72
N PHE A 367 -8.93 11.80 0.04
CA PHE A 367 -8.56 10.95 1.17
C PHE A 367 -8.81 9.49 0.86
N ASP A 368 -7.86 8.63 1.21
CA ASP A 368 -7.95 7.18 1.04
C ASP A 368 -7.84 6.41 2.36
N HIS A 369 -7.58 7.12 3.48
CA HIS A 369 -7.42 6.47 4.77
C HIS A 369 -7.95 7.31 5.93
N LEU A 370 -8.40 6.63 6.98
CA LEU A 370 -8.98 7.21 8.19
C LEU A 370 -8.13 6.82 9.40
N LEU A 371 -7.52 7.82 10.04
CA LEU A 371 -6.86 7.72 11.33
C LEU A 371 -7.75 8.26 12.44
N ALA A 372 -7.41 7.95 13.68
CA ALA A 372 -8.00 8.57 14.86
C ALA A 372 -6.94 9.31 15.68
N THR A 373 -7.34 10.39 16.36
CA THR A 373 -6.53 11.02 17.41
C THR A 373 -7.38 11.22 18.64
N ALA A 374 -6.85 10.87 19.81
CA ALA A 374 -7.58 10.96 21.07
C ALA A 374 -6.65 11.31 22.24
N GLY A 375 -7.20 11.89 23.28
CA GLY A 375 -6.43 12.25 24.48
C GLY A 375 -7.26 12.89 25.58
N ASN A 376 -6.66 13.01 26.76
CA ASN A 376 -7.19 13.80 27.87
C ASN A 376 -6.75 15.27 27.76
N PHE A 377 -5.57 15.48 27.15
CA PHE A 377 -4.93 16.79 26.94
C PHE A 377 -4.35 16.84 25.53
N SER A 378 -4.10 18.05 25.03
CA SER A 378 -3.41 18.29 23.76
C SER A 378 -1.87 18.26 23.96
N PRO A 379 -1.08 17.65 23.05
CA PRO A 379 -1.51 16.89 21.88
C PRO A 379 -1.99 15.48 22.25
N GLY A 380 -2.98 14.98 21.51
CA GLY A 380 -3.43 13.60 21.65
C GLY A 380 -2.52 12.59 20.96
N VAL A 381 -2.82 11.32 21.13
CA VAL A 381 -2.14 10.22 20.46
C VAL A 381 -2.86 9.89 19.16
N TRP A 382 -2.11 9.86 18.08
CA TRP A 382 -2.59 9.38 16.79
C TRP A 382 -2.54 7.85 16.71
N MET A 383 -3.52 7.24 16.08
CA MET A 383 -3.62 5.79 15.97
C MET A 383 -4.37 5.37 14.70
N ASP A 384 -4.09 4.16 14.23
CA ASP A 384 -4.80 3.51 13.14
C ASP A 384 -5.67 2.37 13.70
N LEU A 385 -6.98 2.52 13.62
CA LEU A 385 -7.94 1.53 14.10
C LEU A 385 -8.09 0.34 13.14
N ASN A 386 -7.63 0.47 11.90
CA ASN A 386 -7.86 -0.49 10.84
C ASN A 386 -6.83 -1.61 10.81
N LEU A 387 -5.65 -1.36 11.41
CA LEU A 387 -4.59 -2.34 11.54
C LEU A 387 -4.75 -3.13 12.85
N GLU A 388 -5.30 -4.32 12.76
CA GLU A 388 -5.60 -5.21 13.89
C GLU A 388 -4.36 -5.57 14.73
N VAL A 389 -3.18 -5.48 14.13
CA VAL A 389 -1.89 -5.86 14.72
C VAL A 389 -0.96 -4.67 15.04
N ALA A 390 -1.43 -3.44 14.89
CA ALA A 390 -0.62 -2.28 15.21
C ALA A 390 -0.56 -2.06 16.74
N PRO A 391 0.64 -1.83 17.32
CA PRO A 391 0.75 -1.32 18.67
C PRO A 391 0.07 0.05 18.82
N PHE A 392 -0.46 0.35 20.00
CA PHE A 392 -1.09 1.64 20.28
C PHE A 392 -0.15 2.81 19.96
N GLY A 393 -0.65 3.79 19.21
CA GLY A 393 0.10 4.97 18.80
C GLY A 393 1.09 4.74 17.64
N VAL A 394 1.19 3.53 17.09
CA VAL A 394 1.99 3.26 15.90
C VAL A 394 1.15 3.51 14.65
N ILE A 395 1.63 4.44 13.82
CA ILE A 395 1.03 4.79 12.54
C ILE A 395 1.94 4.29 11.42
N PRO A 396 1.39 3.70 10.34
CA PRO A 396 2.18 3.33 9.18
C PRO A 396 3.04 4.48 8.65
N SER A 397 4.29 4.18 8.28
CA SER A 397 5.26 5.19 7.86
C SER A 397 4.78 6.06 6.69
N GLN A 398 3.94 5.51 5.82
CA GLN A 398 3.35 6.22 4.67
C GLN A 398 2.44 7.39 5.03
N PHE A 399 1.89 7.43 6.24
CA PHE A 399 1.03 8.53 6.71
C PHE A 399 1.76 9.55 7.59
N ARG A 400 2.95 9.23 8.07
CA ARG A 400 3.71 10.11 8.97
C ARG A 400 4.20 11.36 8.26
N GLY A 401 4.07 12.50 8.94
CA GLY A 401 4.47 13.80 8.43
C GLY A 401 3.54 14.39 7.39
N LYS A 402 2.45 13.72 7.03
CA LYS A 402 1.43 14.22 6.11
C LYS A 402 0.42 15.11 6.82
N GLU A 403 -0.22 15.95 6.05
CA GLU A 403 -1.37 16.72 6.53
C GLU A 403 -2.62 15.84 6.58
N ALA A 404 -3.36 15.92 7.67
CA ALA A 404 -4.66 15.30 7.87
C ALA A 404 -5.72 16.37 8.02
N LEU A 405 -6.89 16.14 7.44
CA LEU A 405 -8.08 16.90 7.74
C LEU A 405 -8.70 16.31 9.03
N LEU A 406 -8.66 17.08 10.12
CA LEU A 406 -9.37 16.71 11.34
C LEU A 406 -10.85 17.00 11.22
N VAL A 407 -11.66 16.02 11.58
CA VAL A 407 -13.11 16.17 11.73
C VAL A 407 -13.37 16.55 13.19
N GLU A 408 -13.40 17.84 13.44
CA GLU A 408 -13.56 18.45 14.77
C GLU A 408 -14.54 19.64 14.68
N PRO A 409 -15.87 19.41 14.77
CA PRO A 409 -16.84 20.48 14.58
C PRO A 409 -16.59 21.67 15.50
N GLY A 410 -16.55 22.86 14.88
CA GLY A 410 -16.31 24.12 15.59
C GLY A 410 -14.84 24.45 15.83
N SER A 411 -13.91 23.68 15.31
CA SER A 411 -12.48 24.04 15.29
C SER A 411 -12.21 25.08 14.21
N ASN A 412 -11.35 26.07 14.52
CA ASN A 412 -10.83 27.01 13.54
C ASN A 412 -9.60 26.48 12.79
N GLU A 413 -9.11 25.31 13.15
CA GLU A 413 -7.89 24.72 12.61
C GLU A 413 -8.13 23.25 12.31
N ILE A 414 -8.66 23.00 11.11
CA ILE A 414 -9.05 21.66 10.64
C ILE A 414 -7.87 20.87 10.05
N TRP A 415 -6.73 21.50 9.79
CA TRP A 415 -5.54 20.82 9.26
C TRP A 415 -4.52 20.57 10.34
N ARG A 416 -4.06 19.34 10.46
CA ARG A 416 -3.04 18.90 11.41
C ARG A 416 -2.01 18.01 10.75
N GLN A 417 -0.76 18.17 11.11
CA GLN A 417 0.29 17.28 10.66
C GLN A 417 0.29 16.00 11.51
N VAL A 418 0.19 14.84 10.85
CA VAL A 418 0.44 13.54 11.48
C VAL A 418 1.89 13.52 11.99
N PRO A 419 2.16 13.04 13.21
CA PRO A 419 3.51 13.00 13.76
C PRO A 419 4.51 12.34 12.80
N LYS A 420 5.66 12.97 12.59
CA LYS A 420 6.74 12.42 11.76
C LYS A 420 7.41 11.22 12.41
N GLU A 421 7.57 11.29 13.74
CA GLU A 421 8.23 10.26 14.52
C GLU A 421 7.22 9.22 15.01
N SER A 422 7.69 7.98 15.14
CA SER A 422 6.92 6.92 15.77
C SER A 422 6.85 7.12 17.28
N SER A 423 5.73 6.78 17.89
CA SER A 423 5.59 6.71 19.35
C SER A 423 6.45 5.59 19.97
N VAL A 424 6.92 4.65 19.16
CA VAL A 424 7.75 3.52 19.56
C VAL A 424 9.11 3.63 18.88
N ILE A 425 10.18 3.54 19.67
CA ILE A 425 11.56 3.51 19.17
C ILE A 425 11.76 2.23 18.36
N GLY A 426 12.17 2.39 17.11
CA GLY A 426 12.44 1.26 16.22
C GLY A 426 13.66 0.47 16.66
N SER A 427 13.53 -0.83 16.85
CA SER A 427 14.65 -1.73 17.12
C SER A 427 14.47 -3.08 16.44
N GLN A 428 15.59 -3.67 16.03
CA GLN A 428 15.62 -5.00 15.45
C GLN A 428 16.86 -5.72 15.92
N GLN A 429 16.67 -6.84 16.60
CA GLN A 429 17.74 -7.75 16.99
C GLN A 429 17.60 -9.04 16.20
N VAL A 430 18.68 -9.49 15.58
CA VAL A 430 18.73 -10.77 14.85
C VAL A 430 19.89 -11.60 15.38
N THR A 431 19.59 -12.83 15.77
CA THR A 431 20.60 -13.80 16.17
C THR A 431 20.59 -14.98 15.20
N VAL A 432 21.76 -15.37 14.74
CA VAL A 432 21.98 -16.52 13.87
C VAL A 432 22.87 -17.50 14.61
N ASP A 433 22.36 -18.71 14.85
CA ASP A 433 23.11 -19.84 15.36
C ASP A 433 23.18 -20.89 14.26
N ALA A 434 24.38 -21.16 13.76
CA ALA A 434 24.59 -21.98 12.58
C ALA A 434 25.64 -23.07 12.82
N GLU A 435 25.44 -24.21 12.15
CA GLU A 435 26.37 -25.33 12.16
C GLU A 435 26.72 -25.70 10.71
N LEU A 436 28.00 -25.85 10.46
CA LEU A 436 28.53 -26.32 9.19
C LEU A 436 29.16 -27.72 9.42
N THR A 437 28.64 -28.72 8.73
CA THR A 437 29.12 -30.10 8.89
C THR A 437 30.35 -30.37 8.01
N ASP A 438 31.04 -31.50 8.32
CA ASP A 438 32.13 -32.06 7.51
C ASP A 438 31.71 -32.44 6.08
N GLN A 439 30.41 -32.66 5.86
CA GLN A 439 29.82 -32.92 4.54
C GLN A 439 29.45 -31.62 3.79
N GLY A 440 29.75 -30.45 4.35
CA GLY A 440 29.45 -29.14 3.74
C GLY A 440 27.98 -28.74 3.81
N LYS A 441 27.17 -29.36 4.67
CA LYS A 441 25.79 -28.96 4.92
C LYS A 441 25.76 -27.86 5.97
N LEU A 442 25.01 -26.78 5.69
CA LEU A 442 24.68 -25.72 6.63
C LEU A 442 23.29 -25.95 7.24
N THR A 443 23.21 -25.88 8.56
CA THR A 443 21.95 -25.68 9.28
C THR A 443 22.04 -24.35 10.04
N ALA A 444 20.98 -23.57 10.08
CA ALA A 444 20.97 -22.32 10.82
C ALA A 444 19.61 -22.09 11.46
N LYS A 445 19.64 -21.58 12.69
CA LYS A 445 18.52 -21.09 13.44
C LYS A 445 18.62 -19.56 13.51
N VAL A 446 17.62 -18.87 12.99
CA VAL A 446 17.57 -17.42 12.91
C VAL A 446 16.41 -16.90 13.75
N LYS A 447 16.69 -15.99 14.66
CA LYS A 447 15.68 -15.39 15.54
C LYS A 447 15.68 -13.88 15.41
N TYR A 448 14.52 -13.33 15.16
CA TYR A 448 14.21 -11.91 15.15
C TYR A 448 13.48 -11.48 16.42
N THR A 449 13.81 -10.31 16.93
CA THR A 449 13.04 -9.59 17.95
C THR A 449 12.95 -8.14 17.49
N MET A 450 11.74 -7.61 17.35
CA MET A 450 11.51 -6.33 16.68
C MET A 450 10.53 -5.45 17.39
N ARG A 451 10.75 -4.12 17.25
CA ARG A 451 9.82 -3.03 17.58
C ARG A 451 9.75 -2.02 16.45
N GLY A 452 8.59 -1.34 16.34
CA GLY A 452 8.37 -0.25 15.38
C GLY A 452 7.94 -0.72 13.99
N ASP A 453 8.44 -0.07 12.93
CA ASP A 453 7.93 -0.28 11.57
C ASP A 453 8.17 -1.71 11.06
N ASN A 454 9.35 -2.27 11.31
CA ASN A 454 9.67 -3.65 10.90
C ASN A 454 8.81 -4.68 11.66
N GLU A 455 8.53 -4.40 12.95
CA GLU A 455 7.58 -5.19 13.73
C GLU A 455 6.20 -5.18 13.08
N LEU A 456 5.66 -4.00 12.78
CA LEU A 456 4.33 -3.85 12.19
C LEU A 456 4.22 -4.62 10.87
N LEU A 457 5.21 -4.51 10.00
CA LEU A 457 5.23 -5.19 8.71
C LEU A 457 5.18 -6.72 8.85
N LEU A 458 6.00 -7.28 9.72
CA LEU A 458 6.01 -8.72 9.92
C LEU A 458 4.76 -9.19 10.67
N ARG A 459 4.24 -8.42 11.64
CA ARG A 459 2.94 -8.74 12.26
C ARG A 459 1.83 -8.82 11.22
N VAL A 460 1.74 -7.85 10.30
CA VAL A 460 0.75 -7.88 9.20
C VAL A 460 0.93 -9.13 8.34
N ALA A 461 2.16 -9.43 7.91
CA ALA A 461 2.43 -10.60 7.07
C ALA A 461 2.05 -11.92 7.74
N PHE A 462 2.40 -12.10 9.02
CA PHE A 462 2.07 -13.32 9.78
C PHE A 462 0.59 -13.39 10.18
N HIS A 463 -0.08 -12.25 10.38
CA HIS A 463 -1.50 -12.20 10.68
C HIS A 463 -2.37 -12.55 9.46
N GLN A 464 -2.02 -12.01 8.28
CA GLN A 464 -2.73 -12.28 7.04
C GLN A 464 -2.53 -13.71 6.54
N ALA A 465 -1.35 -14.29 6.80
CA ALA A 465 -1.05 -15.65 6.39
C ALA A 465 -1.65 -16.66 7.38
N PRO A 466 -2.44 -17.66 6.92
CA PRO A 466 -2.81 -18.79 7.77
C PRO A 466 -1.57 -19.46 8.37
N LYS A 467 -1.64 -19.95 9.61
CA LYS A 467 -0.48 -20.60 10.29
C LYS A 467 0.23 -21.65 9.42
N GLY A 468 -0.51 -22.43 8.64
CA GLY A 468 0.05 -23.41 7.71
C GLY A 468 0.91 -22.80 6.58
N LYS A 469 0.82 -21.48 6.36
CA LYS A 469 1.59 -20.71 5.36
C LYS A 469 2.72 -19.86 5.98
N TRP A 470 2.87 -19.83 7.28
CA TRP A 470 3.94 -19.09 7.95
C TRP A 470 5.34 -19.49 7.47
N LYS A 471 5.50 -20.76 7.09
CA LYS A 471 6.75 -21.24 6.50
C LYS A 471 7.07 -20.57 5.16
N ASP A 472 6.07 -20.23 4.35
CA ASP A 472 6.26 -19.52 3.09
C ASP A 472 6.73 -18.08 3.37
N VAL A 473 6.15 -17.42 4.38
CA VAL A 473 6.59 -16.09 4.85
C VAL A 473 8.04 -16.13 5.35
N ALA A 474 8.38 -17.14 6.16
CA ALA A 474 9.75 -17.32 6.65
C ALA A 474 10.76 -17.64 5.53
N ASN A 475 10.37 -18.37 4.49
CA ASN A 475 11.22 -18.59 3.31
C ASN A 475 11.52 -17.26 2.58
N LEU A 476 10.53 -16.36 2.43
CA LEU A 476 10.76 -15.05 1.85
C LEU A 476 11.70 -14.21 2.71
N LEU A 477 11.53 -14.25 4.04
CA LEU A 477 12.42 -13.56 4.98
C LEU A 477 13.85 -14.10 4.88
N ALA A 478 14.04 -15.43 4.94
CA ALA A 478 15.34 -16.07 4.80
C ALA A 478 16.04 -15.73 3.48
N LEU A 479 15.26 -15.69 2.37
CA LEU A 479 15.78 -15.30 1.06
C LEU A 479 16.27 -13.85 1.05
N SER A 480 15.55 -12.95 1.70
CA SER A 480 15.92 -11.53 1.82
C SER A 480 17.15 -11.32 2.69
N ASP A 481 17.35 -12.17 3.70
CA ASP A 481 18.54 -12.18 4.55
C ASP A 481 19.80 -12.67 3.81
N GLY A 482 19.62 -13.16 2.58
CA GLY A 482 20.71 -13.73 1.78
C GLY A 482 20.91 -15.23 1.90
N PHE A 483 20.09 -15.92 2.71
CA PHE A 483 20.12 -17.38 2.79
C PHE A 483 19.50 -18.02 1.54
N ARG A 484 20.10 -19.13 1.09
CA ARG A 484 19.63 -19.89 -0.08
C ARG A 484 19.17 -21.31 0.29
N GLY A 485 19.07 -21.57 1.60
CA GLY A 485 18.58 -22.83 2.15
C GLY A 485 17.06 -22.91 2.11
N GLN A 486 16.53 -24.07 2.44
CA GLN A 486 15.11 -24.30 2.63
C GLN A 486 14.77 -24.16 4.11
N VAL A 487 13.75 -23.37 4.42
CA VAL A 487 13.22 -23.28 5.79
C VAL A 487 12.55 -24.59 6.16
N THR A 488 12.96 -25.17 7.28
CA THR A 488 12.45 -26.46 7.81
C THR A 488 11.35 -26.27 8.84
N SER A 489 11.51 -25.27 9.72
CA SER A 489 10.53 -24.92 10.75
C SER A 489 10.42 -23.41 10.91
N VAL A 490 9.30 -22.94 11.44
CA VAL A 490 9.06 -21.56 11.82
C VAL A 490 8.17 -21.50 13.06
N ASP A 491 8.53 -20.60 13.97
CA ASP A 491 7.71 -20.19 15.10
C ASP A 491 7.68 -18.66 15.20
N ALA A 492 6.54 -18.10 15.59
CA ALA A 492 6.41 -16.66 15.79
C ALA A 492 5.48 -16.38 16.97
N SER A 493 5.74 -15.29 17.68
CA SER A 493 4.81 -14.80 18.69
C SER A 493 3.46 -14.47 18.07
N ASP A 494 2.42 -14.38 18.90
CA ASP A 494 1.09 -13.99 18.41
C ASP A 494 1.15 -12.58 17.79
N PRO A 495 0.83 -12.42 16.49
CA PRO A 495 0.79 -11.10 15.86
C PRO A 495 -0.13 -10.10 16.57
N MET A 496 -1.16 -10.58 17.28
CA MET A 496 -2.12 -9.76 18.04
C MET A 496 -1.60 -9.31 19.41
N ALA A 497 -0.54 -9.91 19.94
CA ALA A 497 0.08 -9.53 21.21
C ALA A 497 0.95 -8.26 21.06
N THR A 498 0.32 -7.12 20.77
CA THR A 498 0.99 -5.88 20.38
C THR A 498 1.75 -5.16 21.50
N ASN A 499 1.52 -5.53 22.76
CA ASN A 499 2.24 -4.98 23.91
C ASN A 499 3.69 -5.48 23.99
N ASP A 500 3.97 -6.70 23.51
CA ASP A 500 5.27 -7.32 23.52
C ASP A 500 6.00 -7.16 22.17
N PRO A 501 7.35 -7.18 22.14
CA PRO A 501 8.10 -7.22 20.89
C PRO A 501 7.66 -8.43 20.04
N PHE A 502 7.58 -8.21 18.72
CA PHE A 502 7.28 -9.32 17.83
C PHE A 502 8.54 -10.17 17.61
N THR A 503 8.38 -11.48 17.77
CA THR A 503 9.47 -12.44 17.56
C THR A 503 9.12 -13.41 16.45
N VAL A 504 10.12 -13.69 15.60
CA VAL A 504 10.05 -14.74 14.58
C VAL A 504 11.31 -15.57 14.70
N GLU A 505 11.17 -16.89 14.77
CA GLU A 505 12.28 -17.83 14.79
C GLU A 505 12.06 -18.84 13.68
N TYR A 506 13.08 -19.07 12.84
CA TYR A 506 13.02 -20.09 11.81
C TYR A 506 14.33 -20.89 11.74
N GLU A 507 14.20 -22.14 11.34
CA GLU A 507 15.32 -22.99 11.03
C GLU A 507 15.41 -23.23 9.53
N LEU A 508 16.61 -23.23 8.99
CA LEU A 508 16.87 -23.52 7.59
C LEU A 508 17.98 -24.56 7.42
N THR A 509 17.93 -25.25 6.30
CA THR A 509 18.96 -26.21 5.91
C THR A 509 19.37 -25.94 4.46
N GLN A 510 20.67 -25.89 4.23
CA GLN A 510 21.26 -25.78 2.89
C GLN A 510 22.25 -26.92 2.66
N PRO A 511 21.85 -28.00 1.95
CA PRO A 511 22.77 -29.06 1.55
C PRO A 511 23.82 -28.50 0.58
N ARG A 512 25.04 -29.01 0.67
CA ARG A 512 26.15 -28.57 -0.23
C ARG A 512 26.41 -27.06 -0.19
N PHE A 513 26.29 -26.43 0.97
CA PHE A 513 26.63 -25.02 1.16
C PHE A 513 28.14 -24.80 0.94
N VAL A 514 28.98 -25.73 1.38
CA VAL A 514 30.42 -25.75 1.19
C VAL A 514 30.83 -27.01 0.42
N ASP A 515 31.75 -26.80 -0.53
CA ASP A 515 32.50 -27.86 -1.22
C ASP A 515 33.94 -27.87 -0.66
N TRP A 516 34.24 -28.81 0.24
CA TRP A 516 35.54 -28.92 0.87
C TRP A 516 36.68 -29.34 -0.07
N ALA A 517 36.37 -29.80 -1.28
CA ALA A 517 37.38 -30.08 -2.31
C ALA A 517 38.02 -28.80 -2.88
N LYS A 518 37.34 -27.67 -2.78
CA LYS A 518 37.85 -26.35 -3.17
C LYS A 518 38.70 -25.79 -2.01
N LYS A 519 39.95 -25.43 -2.28
CA LYS A 519 40.86 -24.86 -1.26
C LYS A 519 41.46 -23.54 -1.79
N PRO A 520 41.33 -22.41 -1.04
CA PRO A 520 40.56 -22.19 0.19
C PRO A 520 39.04 -22.07 -0.06
N VAL A 521 38.25 -22.43 0.94
CA VAL A 521 36.80 -22.22 0.93
C VAL A 521 36.47 -20.81 1.43
N ARG A 522 35.64 -20.10 0.68
CA ARG A 522 35.12 -18.79 1.12
C ARG A 522 33.62 -18.87 1.34
N ILE A 523 33.17 -18.44 2.51
CA ILE A 523 31.75 -18.36 2.87
C ILE A 523 31.38 -16.94 3.27
N PRO A 524 30.16 -16.45 2.95
CA PRO A 524 29.69 -15.15 3.42
C PRO A 524 29.59 -15.11 4.95
N ALA A 525 29.53 -13.92 5.50
CA ALA A 525 29.47 -13.74 6.96
C ALA A 525 28.17 -14.25 7.62
N LEU A 526 27.20 -14.76 6.85
CA LEU A 526 25.91 -15.32 7.33
C LEU A 526 25.12 -14.38 8.26
N LEU A 527 25.33 -13.08 8.14
CA LEU A 527 24.56 -12.06 8.81
C LEU A 527 23.52 -11.50 7.84
N PRO A 528 22.27 -11.30 8.30
CA PRO A 528 21.24 -10.64 7.48
C PRO A 528 21.72 -9.36 6.84
N GLN A 529 21.27 -9.14 5.61
CA GLN A 529 21.64 -7.96 4.85
C GLN A 529 20.93 -6.71 5.41
N ILE A 530 21.66 -5.63 5.60
CA ILE A 530 21.09 -4.34 5.97
C ILE A 530 20.77 -3.60 4.67
N GLY A 531 19.47 -3.43 4.38
CA GLY A 531 19.02 -2.61 3.26
C GLY A 531 19.23 -1.13 3.57
N LEU A 532 19.97 -0.44 2.72
CA LEU A 532 20.16 1.00 2.78
C LEU A 532 19.50 1.62 1.56
N PRO A 533 18.81 2.78 1.70
CA PRO A 533 18.24 3.47 0.56
C PRO A 533 19.34 3.93 -0.40
N ASP A 534 19.06 3.84 -1.69
CA ASP A 534 19.95 4.41 -2.68
C ASP A 534 19.89 5.94 -2.65
N PRO A 535 21.00 6.63 -2.92
CA PRO A 535 20.97 8.07 -3.06
C PRO A 535 20.12 8.46 -4.27
N PRO A 536 19.38 9.58 -4.20
CA PRO A 536 18.57 10.05 -5.31
C PRO A 536 19.43 10.33 -6.54
N ALA A 537 18.83 10.32 -7.73
CA ALA A 537 19.48 10.73 -8.95
C ALA A 537 20.07 12.15 -8.82
N LYS A 538 21.19 12.42 -9.48
CA LYS A 538 21.80 13.75 -9.47
C LYS A 538 20.82 14.79 -10.00
N ALA A 539 20.66 15.89 -9.25
CA ALA A 539 19.90 17.02 -9.71
C ALA A 539 20.50 17.62 -11.00
N GLY A 540 19.63 18.08 -11.88
CA GLY A 540 20.05 18.82 -13.08
C GLY A 540 20.73 20.16 -12.74
N PRO A 541 21.37 20.81 -13.71
CA PRO A 541 21.95 22.13 -13.49
C PRO A 541 20.89 23.14 -13.09
N GLY A 542 21.03 23.72 -11.87
CA GLY A 542 20.08 24.71 -11.31
C GLY A 542 18.95 24.12 -10.48
N GLU A 543 18.86 22.82 -10.31
CA GLU A 543 17.91 22.15 -9.43
C GLU A 543 18.49 21.92 -8.04
N THR A 544 17.66 22.06 -7.01
CA THR A 544 18.03 21.69 -5.65
C THR A 544 18.08 20.16 -5.53
N ALA A 545 19.19 19.61 -5.07
CA ALA A 545 19.31 18.16 -4.86
C ALA A 545 18.21 17.67 -3.89
N PRO A 546 17.45 16.63 -4.25
CA PRO A 546 16.39 16.10 -3.40
C PRO A 546 17.00 15.53 -2.10
N LYS A 547 16.24 15.59 -1.02
CA LYS A 547 16.62 15.00 0.26
C LYS A 547 16.82 13.49 0.12
N ILE A 548 17.67 12.92 0.96
CA ILE A 548 17.88 11.47 1.04
C ILE A 548 17.06 10.95 2.21
N GLU A 549 16.05 10.15 1.91
CA GLU A 549 15.15 9.55 2.90
C GLU A 549 15.82 8.30 3.50
N LEU A 550 16.20 8.35 4.77
CA LEU A 550 16.77 7.22 5.51
C LEU A 550 15.69 6.33 6.14
N GLY A 551 14.47 6.83 6.23
CA GLY A 551 13.35 6.18 6.90
C GLY A 551 13.28 6.52 8.38
N THR A 552 12.43 5.79 9.12
CA THR A 552 12.27 5.99 10.57
C THR A 552 13.56 5.62 11.30
N PRO A 553 13.98 6.40 12.31
CA PRO A 553 15.12 6.04 13.18
C PRO A 553 14.98 4.60 13.68
N LEU A 554 16.05 3.82 13.52
CA LEU A 554 16.03 2.38 13.77
C LEU A 554 17.41 1.90 14.20
N GLU A 555 17.45 1.14 15.29
CA GLU A 555 18.63 0.41 15.73
C GLU A 555 18.54 -1.06 15.29
N VAL A 556 19.55 -1.53 14.56
CA VAL A 556 19.64 -2.93 14.12
C VAL A 556 20.92 -3.56 14.67
N GLN A 557 20.76 -4.64 15.40
CA GLN A 557 21.84 -5.47 15.88
C GLN A 557 21.71 -6.86 15.28
N THR A 558 22.78 -7.35 14.65
CA THR A 558 22.84 -8.71 14.14
C THR A 558 24.04 -9.44 14.74
N SER A 559 23.88 -10.72 15.09
CA SER A 559 24.93 -11.55 15.63
C SER A 559 24.89 -12.95 15.03
N LEU A 560 26.08 -13.51 14.80
CA LEU A 560 26.26 -14.87 14.31
C LEU A 560 27.15 -15.66 15.29
N THR A 561 26.74 -16.89 15.56
CA THR A 561 27.60 -17.95 16.07
C THR A 561 27.61 -19.06 15.04
N LEU A 562 28.77 -19.39 14.47
CA LEU A 562 28.91 -20.46 13.49
C LEU A 562 29.84 -21.56 14.05
N HIS A 563 29.30 -22.75 14.22
CA HIS A 563 30.02 -23.93 14.63
C HIS A 563 30.61 -24.65 13.41
N LEU A 564 31.90 -24.94 13.47
CA LEU A 564 32.67 -25.59 12.40
C LEU A 564 33.13 -26.98 12.79
N PRO A 565 33.39 -27.88 11.82
CA PRO A 565 34.05 -29.15 12.08
C PRO A 565 35.43 -28.95 12.73
N PRO A 566 35.90 -29.90 13.51
CA PRO A 566 37.22 -29.83 14.14
C PRO A 566 38.36 -29.67 13.13
N GLY A 567 39.36 -28.86 13.50
CA GLY A 567 40.58 -28.69 12.72
C GLY A 567 40.50 -27.66 11.59
N ILE A 568 39.35 -27.02 11.35
CA ILE A 568 39.23 -25.93 10.39
C ILE A 568 39.91 -24.66 10.95
N VAL A 569 40.84 -24.10 10.20
CA VAL A 569 41.43 -22.78 10.49
C VAL A 569 40.65 -21.71 9.78
N VAL A 570 40.29 -20.63 10.49
CA VAL A 570 39.45 -19.55 9.95
C VAL A 570 40.26 -18.25 9.91
N GLN A 571 40.24 -17.63 8.74
CA GLN A 571 40.68 -16.22 8.59
C GLN A 571 39.43 -15.35 8.55
N THR A 572 39.32 -14.45 9.53
CA THR A 572 38.23 -13.48 9.63
C THR A 572 38.59 -12.16 8.96
N PRO A 573 37.62 -11.47 8.36
CA PRO A 573 37.84 -10.11 7.88
C PRO A 573 38.10 -9.13 9.05
N ALA A 574 38.64 -7.97 8.74
CA ALA A 574 38.74 -6.88 9.68
C ALA A 574 37.36 -6.24 9.92
N GLY A 575 37.08 -5.87 11.16
CA GLY A 575 35.87 -5.09 11.47
C GLY A 575 35.94 -3.68 10.93
N THR A 576 34.78 -3.08 10.75
CA THR A 576 34.61 -1.72 10.24
C THR A 576 33.86 -0.86 11.27
N THR A 577 34.24 0.41 11.41
CA THR A 577 33.47 1.38 12.21
C THR A 577 33.35 2.68 11.43
N VAL A 578 32.15 3.17 11.26
CA VAL A 578 31.84 4.44 10.60
C VAL A 578 30.84 5.22 11.45
N THR A 579 31.14 6.47 11.73
CA THR A 579 30.27 7.35 12.51
C THR A 579 29.93 8.59 11.68
N ARG A 580 28.62 8.87 11.61
CA ARG A 580 28.06 10.10 11.05
C ARG A 580 27.03 10.65 12.01
N ASP A 581 26.66 11.91 11.85
CA ASP A 581 25.63 12.57 12.66
C ASP A 581 24.20 12.05 12.38
N TYR A 582 24.02 11.28 11.32
CA TYR A 582 22.74 10.69 10.89
C TYR A 582 22.69 9.16 11.03
N ALA A 583 23.85 8.50 11.09
CA ALA A 583 23.92 7.05 11.27
C ALA A 583 25.29 6.59 11.79
N THR A 584 25.30 5.50 12.55
CA THR A 584 26.52 4.83 12.97
C THR A 584 26.51 3.38 12.48
N PHE A 585 27.67 2.85 12.12
CA PHE A 585 27.84 1.46 11.74
C PHE A 585 29.09 0.88 12.37
N SER A 586 29.01 -0.36 12.89
CA SER A 586 30.17 -1.11 13.32
C SER A 586 29.99 -2.60 13.05
N SER A 587 31.10 -3.28 12.76
CA SER A 587 31.17 -4.72 12.63
C SER A 587 32.36 -5.29 13.38
N LYS A 588 32.24 -6.53 13.88
CA LYS A 588 33.30 -7.28 14.54
C LYS A 588 33.25 -8.72 14.10
N TYR A 589 34.41 -9.32 13.88
CA TYR A 589 34.58 -10.69 13.48
C TYR A 589 35.66 -11.35 14.32
N SER A 590 35.42 -12.55 14.83
CA SER A 590 36.43 -13.34 15.55
C SER A 590 36.26 -14.84 15.32
N ALA A 591 37.32 -15.57 15.51
CA ALA A 591 37.31 -17.03 15.44
C ALA A 591 38.12 -17.60 16.61
N THR A 592 37.57 -18.61 17.26
CA THR A 592 38.21 -19.36 18.35
C THR A 592 37.98 -20.85 18.13
N GLN A 593 39.07 -21.64 18.01
CA GLN A 593 38.97 -23.08 17.73
C GLN A 593 37.96 -23.40 16.61
N ASN A 594 36.83 -24.02 16.95
CA ASN A 594 35.79 -24.43 16.01
C ASN A 594 34.59 -23.48 15.93
N THR A 595 34.69 -22.28 16.45
CA THR A 595 33.59 -21.34 16.50
C THR A 595 33.99 -20.01 15.87
N VAL A 596 33.18 -19.50 14.98
CA VAL A 596 33.28 -18.16 14.39
C VAL A 596 32.15 -17.31 14.93
N THR A 597 32.47 -16.11 15.37
CA THR A 597 31.47 -15.12 15.77
C THR A 597 31.58 -13.87 14.89
N ALA A 598 30.42 -13.33 14.53
CA ALA A 598 30.34 -12.07 13.83
C ALA A 598 29.21 -11.22 14.42
N SER A 599 29.38 -9.91 14.36
CA SER A 599 28.29 -8.99 14.71
C SER A 599 28.32 -7.76 13.84
N ARG A 600 27.14 -7.21 13.56
CA ARG A 600 26.94 -5.90 12.95
C ARG A 600 25.97 -5.09 13.78
N HIS A 601 26.26 -3.81 13.93
CA HIS A 601 25.40 -2.86 14.59
C HIS A 601 25.28 -1.63 13.71
N ILE A 602 24.06 -1.23 13.37
CA ILE A 602 23.75 0.02 12.70
C ILE A 602 22.67 0.75 13.47
N ASN A 603 22.83 2.06 13.59
CA ASN A 603 21.83 2.91 14.23
C ASN A 603 21.58 4.12 13.33
N PHE A 604 20.37 4.24 12.80
CA PHE A 604 19.89 5.40 12.05
C PHE A 604 19.34 6.42 13.04
N LEU A 605 19.98 7.61 13.09
CA LEU A 605 19.67 8.67 14.05
C LEU A 605 18.74 9.73 13.49
N LYS A 606 18.67 9.85 12.16
CA LYS A 606 17.85 10.82 11.44
C LYS A 606 16.98 10.12 10.39
N ARG A 607 15.83 10.70 10.12
CA ARG A 607 14.89 10.22 9.09
C ARG A 607 15.34 10.60 7.69
N GLU A 608 15.91 11.79 7.54
CA GLU A 608 16.33 12.36 6.27
C GLU A 608 17.63 13.15 6.42
N ILE A 609 18.35 13.30 5.32
CA ILE A 609 19.51 14.19 5.24
C ILE A 609 19.43 15.06 3.98
N PRO A 610 20.01 16.28 3.99
CA PRO A 610 20.02 17.14 2.83
C PRO A 610 20.69 16.50 1.62
N GLY A 611 20.17 16.77 0.42
CA GLY A 611 20.66 16.16 -0.82
C GLY A 611 22.10 16.56 -1.19
N ASP A 612 22.60 17.72 -0.72
CA ASP A 612 23.97 18.16 -0.88
C ASP A 612 24.98 17.24 -0.16
N ARG A 613 24.53 16.44 0.80
CA ARG A 613 25.33 15.43 1.51
C ARG A 613 25.41 14.07 0.79
N ALA A 614 24.93 13.95 -0.45
CA ALA A 614 24.91 12.70 -1.21
C ALA A 614 26.31 12.05 -1.33
N ILE A 615 27.38 12.83 -1.42
CA ILE A 615 28.76 12.30 -1.49
C ILE A 615 29.15 11.62 -0.17
N ASP A 616 28.86 12.25 0.96
CA ASP A 616 29.12 11.70 2.30
C ASP A 616 28.28 10.44 2.55
N TYR A 617 27.01 10.48 2.17
CA TYR A 617 26.12 9.33 2.28
C TYR A 617 26.59 8.15 1.41
N ASN A 618 27.00 8.41 0.16
CA ASN A 618 27.60 7.39 -0.71
C ASN A 618 28.85 6.74 -0.09
N ALA A 619 29.68 7.52 0.61
CA ALA A 619 30.85 6.98 1.30
C ALA A 619 30.43 6.06 2.47
N PHE A 620 29.43 6.45 3.23
CA PHE A 620 28.83 5.63 4.29
C PHE A 620 28.23 4.33 3.71
N LEU A 621 27.41 4.44 2.67
CA LEU A 621 26.77 3.31 1.98
C LEU A 621 27.80 2.29 1.48
N ARG A 622 28.85 2.76 0.82
CA ARG A 622 29.96 1.88 0.33
C ARG A 622 30.67 1.18 1.47
N SER A 623 30.86 1.82 2.62
CA SER A 623 31.51 1.20 3.78
C SER A 623 30.69 0.06 4.33
N VAL A 624 29.36 0.23 4.42
CA VAL A 624 28.43 -0.83 4.84
C VAL A 624 28.35 -1.95 3.80
N GLN A 625 28.25 -1.63 2.51
CA GLN A 625 28.21 -2.62 1.43
C GLN A 625 29.51 -3.44 1.34
N ASN A 626 30.66 -2.80 1.51
CA ASN A 626 31.95 -3.48 1.55
C ASN A 626 32.04 -4.44 2.73
N ASP A 627 31.54 -4.08 3.90
CA ASP A 627 31.47 -4.97 5.05
C ASP A 627 30.51 -6.14 4.80
N GLN A 628 29.34 -5.88 4.20
CA GLN A 628 28.36 -6.93 3.89
C GLN A 628 28.87 -7.95 2.85
N SER A 629 29.82 -7.55 2.01
CA SER A 629 30.46 -8.43 1.02
C SER A 629 31.66 -9.22 1.54
N GLN A 630 31.99 -9.11 2.84
CA GLN A 630 33.10 -9.84 3.46
C GLN A 630 32.84 -11.34 3.55
N PHE A 631 33.94 -12.09 3.53
CA PHE A 631 33.94 -13.55 3.58
C PHE A 631 34.80 -14.05 4.73
N PHE A 632 34.41 -15.19 5.32
CA PHE A 632 35.32 -16.01 6.08
C PHE A 632 36.08 -16.91 5.11
N THR A 633 37.40 -17.03 5.29
CA THR A 633 38.20 -17.99 4.56
C THR A 633 38.46 -19.18 5.46
N LEU A 634 37.94 -20.35 5.07
CA LEU A 634 38.07 -21.60 5.81
C LEU A 634 39.17 -22.42 5.15
N VAL A 635 40.15 -22.86 5.97
CA VAL A 635 41.24 -23.73 5.54
C VAL A 635 41.09 -25.07 6.26
N PRO A 636 40.70 -26.14 5.56
CA PRO A 636 40.65 -27.46 6.14
C PRO A 636 42.05 -27.93 6.60
N PRO A 637 42.15 -28.79 7.59
CA PRO A 637 43.43 -29.38 7.97
C PRO A 637 44.08 -30.03 6.75
N ALA A 638 45.38 -29.85 6.59
CA ALA A 638 46.13 -30.59 5.57
C ALA A 638 45.89 -32.06 5.79
N GLU A 639 45.46 -32.81 4.76
CA GLU A 639 45.45 -34.25 4.83
C GLU A 639 46.88 -34.68 5.24
N ALA A 640 47.04 -35.22 6.45
CA ALA A 640 48.28 -35.86 6.85
C ALA A 640 48.55 -36.92 5.79
N ASP A 641 49.65 -36.78 5.09
CA ASP A 641 50.08 -37.69 4.04
C ASP A 641 49.83 -39.16 4.47
N ALA A 642 48.83 -39.77 3.86
CA ALA A 642 48.64 -41.21 3.91
C ALA A 642 49.73 -41.85 3.02
N LYS A 643 50.96 -41.76 3.50
CA LYS A 643 52.09 -42.55 3.03
C LYS A 643 52.69 -43.24 4.26
N GLN A 644 52.18 -44.37 4.55
CA GLN A 644 52.95 -45.54 5.01
C GLN A 644 52.30 -46.82 4.52
#